data_202e0014d49e49e6f536a11ff6e2e2a6
#
_entry.id   202e0014d49e49e6f536a11ff6e2e2a6
#
_cell.length_a   1.000
_cell.length_b   1.000
_cell.length_c   1.000
_cell.angle_alpha   90.00
_cell.angle_beta   90.00
_cell.angle_gamma   90.00
#
_symmetry.space_group_name_H-M   'P 1'
#
loop_
_entity.id
_entity.type
_entity.pdbx_description
1 polymer ?
#
loop_
_entity_poly.entity_id
_entity_poly.type
_entity_poly.pdbx_seq_one_letter_code
_entity_poly.pdbx_strand_id
1 'polypeptide(L)'
;MAEAYKKKPLEVITPAERPSEFFAKYVFNRTKMYKYLPPDVYEKLTDVIDNGTRLDRSIADAVAKGMKQWANENGVTHYTHWFQPLTEGTAEKHDAFVEPDGKGGMIEEFSGKLLVQQEPDASSFPNGGIRNTFEARGYSAWDPTSPVFIIDDTLCIPTIFISYTGESLDYKAPLLRSLQAVNTAAAAVAQYFDPKVKKVSCNLGWEQEYFLVDESLYFARPDLMLTGRTLMGHDSAKNQQMDDHYFGTIPERVQAFMKDLEIQALELGIPCKTRHNEVAPNQFELAPIFEEANLAVDHNMLLMSLMKKVARKHSFRVLLHEKPFAGVNGSGKHNNWSLSTDTGVLLHAPGKGYDDNLRFVVFIVETLMGVFRHNGLLKASIMSATNAHRLGGHEAPPAIISSFLGTQLSALLAQIERAGDDERFDVAGKKGVELDIDQIPQLLIDNTDRNRTSPFAFTGNRFEFRALGSEANCSSALIVLNSAVAEALNSFKQRVDTLVQQGVDLKRAIVSVLRDDIRACRPIVFDGNGYSEEWVEEAKRRGLDTETSCPLVFDRYLDEDSVQMFESLNVMRRNELHARNEVKWETYTKKIQIEARVLGDLCMNHIIPVATHYQSRLAKNVQSMFGIFANEKARILTSRNVKIIEEIAQRTQTIETKVEELVAARKVANNIQCEREKAIAYHDNIAPRMEAIRYEVDKLELLVADELWTLPKYRELLFIR
;
A
#
# COMPACT_ATOMS: atom_id res chain seq x y z
N MET A 1 17.46 11.99 23.40
CA MET A 1 17.47 13.33 22.75
C MET A 1 18.87 13.83 22.44
N ALA A 2 19.78 14.00 23.41
CA ALA A 2 21.11 14.56 23.15
C ALA A 2 21.90 13.82 22.06
N GLU A 3 21.75 12.50 21.94
CA GLU A 3 22.39 11.72 20.87
C GLU A 3 21.78 11.98 19.49
N ALA A 4 20.45 12.12 19.41
CA ALA A 4 19.78 12.42 18.15
C ALA A 4 20.22 13.77 17.56
N TYR A 5 20.36 14.79 18.40
CA TYR A 5 20.82 16.11 17.96
C TYR A 5 22.28 16.17 17.49
N LYS A 6 23.12 15.19 17.88
CA LYS A 6 24.55 15.16 17.51
C LYS A 6 24.81 14.40 16.22
N LYS A 7 23.84 13.66 15.70
CA LYS A 7 24.02 12.86 14.48
C LYS A 7 24.17 13.77 13.26
N LYS A 8 25.18 13.47 12.47
CA LYS A 8 25.47 14.16 11.21
C LYS A 8 25.03 13.30 10.01
N PRO A 9 24.83 13.90 8.83
CA PRO A 9 24.63 13.14 7.60
C PRO A 9 25.77 12.15 7.39
N LEU A 10 25.42 10.93 6.96
CA LEU A 10 26.41 9.97 6.48
C LEU A 10 26.88 10.39 5.09
N GLU A 11 28.16 10.33 4.84
CA GLU A 11 28.69 10.54 3.49
C GLU A 11 28.27 9.38 2.58
N VAL A 12 27.60 9.72 1.49
CA VAL A 12 27.13 8.75 0.49
C VAL A 12 28.02 8.83 -0.74
N ILE A 13 28.72 7.73 -1.01
CA ILE A 13 29.56 7.60 -2.21
C ILE A 13 28.63 7.54 -3.43
N THR A 14 28.72 8.53 -4.30
CA THR A 14 27.98 8.55 -5.57
C THR A 14 28.79 7.79 -6.61
N PRO A 15 28.17 6.86 -7.38
CA PRO A 15 28.83 6.28 -8.55
C PRO A 15 29.37 7.37 -9.48
N ALA A 16 30.53 7.15 -10.08
CA ALA A 16 31.11 8.05 -11.07
C ALA A 16 30.31 8.01 -12.38
N GLU A 17 29.65 6.89 -12.65
CA GLU A 17 28.80 6.63 -13.80
C GLU A 17 27.48 7.40 -13.69
N ARG A 18 26.84 7.64 -14.82
CA ARG A 18 25.47 8.21 -14.88
C ARG A 18 24.45 7.19 -14.39
N PRO A 19 23.31 7.62 -13.83
CA PRO A 19 22.24 6.69 -13.41
C PRO A 19 21.82 5.69 -14.48
N SER A 20 21.79 6.08 -15.76
CA SER A 20 21.45 5.19 -16.87
C SER A 20 22.52 4.11 -17.16
N GLU A 21 23.75 4.29 -16.68
CA GLU A 21 24.86 3.36 -16.92
C GLU A 21 24.93 2.27 -15.82
N PHE A 22 24.55 2.59 -14.59
CA PHE A 22 24.49 1.63 -13.49
C PHE A 22 23.07 1.11 -13.20
N PHE A 23 22.03 1.62 -13.89
CA PHE A 23 20.67 1.13 -13.73
C PHE A 23 20.57 -0.38 -13.99
N ALA A 24 19.87 -1.08 -13.09
CA ALA A 24 19.70 -2.53 -13.12
C ALA A 24 21.03 -3.31 -13.15
N LYS A 25 22.08 -2.79 -12.50
CA LYS A 25 23.40 -3.44 -12.39
C LYS A 25 23.27 -4.84 -11.80
N TYR A 26 22.44 -5.00 -10.79
CA TYR A 26 22.20 -6.25 -10.06
C TYR A 26 20.92 -6.97 -10.47
N VAL A 27 20.46 -6.77 -11.71
CA VAL A 27 19.26 -7.41 -12.27
C VAL A 27 19.64 -8.25 -13.49
N PHE A 28 19.17 -9.48 -13.58
CA PHE A 28 19.35 -10.36 -14.75
C PHE A 28 18.35 -9.94 -15.84
N ASN A 29 18.60 -8.76 -16.41
CA ASN A 29 17.79 -8.13 -17.44
C ASN A 29 18.08 -8.70 -18.85
N ARG A 30 17.39 -8.23 -19.87
CA ARG A 30 17.53 -8.71 -21.26
C ARG A 30 18.96 -8.63 -21.80
N THR A 31 19.70 -7.59 -21.44
CA THR A 31 21.11 -7.45 -21.85
C THR A 31 21.97 -8.58 -21.26
N LYS A 32 21.75 -8.93 -19.99
CA LYS A 32 22.44 -10.04 -19.33
C LYS A 32 21.92 -11.39 -19.83
N MET A 33 20.62 -11.56 -20.03
CA MET A 33 20.06 -12.74 -20.67
C MET A 33 20.72 -13.00 -22.02
N TYR A 34 20.83 -11.98 -22.89
CA TYR A 34 21.50 -12.09 -24.18
C TYR A 34 22.99 -12.48 -24.07
N LYS A 35 23.69 -11.97 -23.04
CA LYS A 35 25.12 -12.26 -22.81
C LYS A 35 25.39 -13.67 -22.30
N TYR A 36 24.53 -14.17 -21.39
CA TYR A 36 24.80 -15.39 -20.62
C TYR A 36 24.01 -16.61 -21.08
N LEU A 37 23.00 -16.45 -21.95
CA LEU A 37 22.18 -17.55 -22.44
C LEU A 37 22.54 -17.90 -23.90
N PRO A 38 22.43 -19.18 -24.28
CA PRO A 38 22.45 -19.56 -25.69
C PRO A 38 21.36 -18.83 -26.49
N PRO A 39 21.60 -18.48 -27.79
CA PRO A 39 20.64 -17.69 -28.56
C PRO A 39 19.23 -18.26 -28.64
N ASP A 40 19.10 -19.56 -28.85
CA ASP A 40 17.81 -20.27 -28.88
C ASP A 40 17.07 -20.28 -27.54
N VAL A 41 17.81 -20.35 -26.43
CA VAL A 41 17.27 -20.25 -25.06
C VAL A 41 16.81 -18.81 -24.77
N TYR A 42 17.61 -17.83 -25.20
CA TYR A 42 17.25 -16.41 -25.09
C TYR A 42 15.94 -16.11 -25.84
N GLU A 43 15.81 -16.54 -27.09
CA GLU A 43 14.60 -16.34 -27.91
C GLU A 43 13.37 -16.97 -27.25
N LYS A 44 13.46 -18.22 -26.80
CA LYS A 44 12.36 -18.90 -26.09
C LYS A 44 11.97 -18.20 -24.79
N LEU A 45 12.95 -17.80 -23.99
CA LEU A 45 12.66 -17.13 -22.71
C LEU A 45 12.03 -15.74 -22.93
N THR A 46 12.51 -14.99 -23.93
CA THR A 46 11.93 -13.68 -24.27
C THR A 46 10.51 -13.82 -24.82
N ASP A 47 10.21 -14.88 -25.59
CA ASP A 47 8.86 -15.17 -26.05
C ASP A 47 7.89 -15.46 -24.88
N VAL A 48 8.34 -16.19 -23.86
CA VAL A 48 7.57 -16.40 -22.63
C VAL A 48 7.26 -15.06 -21.95
N ILE A 49 8.25 -14.19 -21.82
CA ILE A 49 8.12 -12.87 -21.14
C ILE A 49 7.21 -11.92 -21.94
N ASP A 50 7.37 -11.85 -23.26
CA ASP A 50 6.67 -10.89 -24.09
C ASP A 50 5.25 -11.32 -24.48
N ASN A 51 5.10 -12.58 -24.83
CA ASN A 51 3.87 -13.12 -25.41
C ASN A 51 3.07 -14.00 -24.42
N GLY A 52 3.62 -14.30 -23.24
CA GLY A 52 2.97 -15.16 -22.24
C GLY A 52 2.85 -16.61 -22.70
N THR A 53 3.74 -17.07 -23.58
CA THR A 53 3.80 -18.49 -24.00
C THR A 53 4.24 -19.36 -22.82
N ARG A 54 3.88 -20.64 -22.88
CA ARG A 54 4.20 -21.56 -21.78
C ARG A 54 5.71 -21.82 -21.73
N LEU A 55 6.30 -21.67 -20.54
CA LEU A 55 7.70 -21.98 -20.29
C LEU A 55 7.95 -23.49 -20.53
N ASP A 56 8.90 -23.78 -21.45
CA ASP A 56 9.40 -25.12 -21.66
C ASP A 56 10.48 -25.45 -20.60
N ARG A 57 10.22 -26.44 -19.76
CA ARG A 57 11.19 -26.90 -18.75
C ARG A 57 12.52 -27.35 -19.35
N SER A 58 12.57 -27.70 -20.63
CA SER A 58 13.79 -28.12 -21.30
C SER A 58 14.88 -27.04 -21.37
N ILE A 59 14.51 -25.75 -21.28
CA ILE A 59 15.48 -24.65 -21.26
C ILE A 59 15.93 -24.26 -19.85
N ALA A 60 15.29 -24.79 -18.82
CA ALA A 60 15.51 -24.34 -17.43
C ALA A 60 16.96 -24.54 -16.96
N ASP A 61 17.61 -25.65 -17.33
CA ASP A 61 19.02 -25.91 -16.96
C ASP A 61 19.97 -24.93 -17.62
N ALA A 62 19.73 -24.55 -18.88
CA ALA A 62 20.54 -23.58 -19.58
C ALA A 62 20.37 -22.18 -18.99
N VAL A 63 19.12 -21.81 -18.61
CA VAL A 63 18.83 -20.54 -17.94
C VAL A 63 19.49 -20.51 -16.57
N ALA A 64 19.34 -21.55 -15.75
CA ALA A 64 19.95 -21.66 -14.43
C ALA A 64 21.48 -21.56 -14.49
N LYS A 65 22.11 -22.22 -15.47
CA LYS A 65 23.56 -22.13 -15.70
C LYS A 65 24.01 -20.70 -16.03
N GLY A 66 23.29 -20.01 -16.91
CA GLY A 66 23.60 -18.62 -17.25
C GLY A 66 23.42 -17.68 -16.07
N MET A 67 22.34 -17.84 -15.29
CA MET A 67 22.11 -17.08 -14.05
C MET A 67 23.20 -17.33 -13.02
N LYS A 68 23.59 -18.59 -12.78
CA LYS A 68 24.67 -18.96 -11.86
C LYS A 68 25.99 -18.34 -12.28
N GLN A 69 26.34 -18.41 -13.56
CA GLN A 69 27.56 -17.79 -14.07
C GLN A 69 27.59 -16.28 -13.78
N TRP A 70 26.49 -15.58 -14.08
CA TRP A 70 26.38 -14.16 -13.79
C TRP A 70 26.43 -13.87 -12.27
N ALA A 71 25.77 -14.69 -11.46
CA ALA A 71 25.76 -14.56 -10.01
C ALA A 71 27.19 -14.73 -9.43
N ASN A 72 27.91 -15.76 -9.84
CA ASN A 72 29.30 -16.00 -9.41
C ASN A 72 30.25 -14.86 -9.79
N GLU A 73 30.09 -14.26 -11.00
CA GLU A 73 30.87 -13.09 -11.42
C GLU A 73 30.60 -11.85 -10.54
N ASN A 74 29.46 -11.82 -9.83
CA ASN A 74 29.12 -10.78 -8.85
C ASN A 74 29.35 -11.18 -7.38
N GLY A 75 30.05 -12.31 -7.12
CA GLY A 75 30.40 -12.75 -5.77
C GLY A 75 29.26 -13.37 -4.98
N VAL A 76 28.19 -13.79 -5.65
CA VAL A 76 27.01 -14.44 -5.03
C VAL A 76 27.34 -15.87 -4.62
N THR A 77 26.92 -16.25 -3.42
CA THR A 77 27.18 -17.59 -2.84
C THR A 77 25.90 -18.36 -2.52
N HIS A 78 24.76 -17.67 -2.47
CA HIS A 78 23.46 -18.23 -2.12
C HIS A 78 22.41 -17.89 -3.17
N TYR A 79 21.28 -18.60 -3.14
CA TYR A 79 20.08 -18.28 -3.89
C TYR A 79 18.85 -18.46 -3.03
N THR A 80 17.76 -17.78 -3.38
CA THR A 80 16.48 -17.92 -2.70
C THR A 80 15.33 -17.74 -3.68
N HIS A 81 14.25 -18.49 -3.46
CA HIS A 81 12.96 -18.16 -4.01
C HIS A 81 12.38 -17.03 -3.18
N TRP A 82 12.20 -15.88 -3.82
CA TRP A 82 11.67 -14.66 -3.22
C TRP A 82 10.19 -14.54 -3.56
N PHE A 83 9.30 -14.50 -2.55
CA PHE A 83 7.86 -14.48 -2.74
C PHE A 83 7.15 -13.58 -1.72
N GLN A 84 5.85 -13.34 -1.94
CA GLN A 84 5.00 -12.41 -1.20
C GLN A 84 3.86 -13.17 -0.53
N PRO A 85 4.07 -13.79 0.66
CA PRO A 85 3.04 -14.55 1.36
C PRO A 85 1.87 -13.66 1.80
N LEU A 86 0.81 -14.26 2.36
CA LEU A 86 -0.36 -13.52 2.90
C LEU A 86 -0.05 -12.68 4.17
N THR A 87 1.21 -12.41 4.42
CA THR A 87 1.72 -11.41 5.35
C THR A 87 2.02 -10.11 4.60
N GLU A 88 2.35 -9.03 5.31
CA GLU A 88 2.67 -7.73 4.71
C GLU A 88 4.15 -7.59 4.31
N GLY A 89 4.87 -8.69 4.17
CA GLY A 89 6.28 -8.71 3.83
C GLY A 89 6.61 -9.63 2.67
N THR A 90 7.90 -9.79 2.45
CA THR A 90 8.48 -10.80 1.54
C THR A 90 9.04 -11.96 2.33
N ALA A 91 9.15 -13.12 1.72
CA ALA A 91 9.70 -14.31 2.32
C ALA A 91 10.83 -14.89 1.44
N GLU A 92 11.84 -15.39 2.10
CA GLU A 92 13.05 -15.94 1.49
C GLU A 92 13.65 -17.03 2.38
N LYS A 93 14.27 -18.03 1.75
CA LYS A 93 15.04 -19.08 2.39
C LYS A 93 16.34 -19.27 1.60
N HIS A 94 17.45 -18.83 2.16
CA HIS A 94 18.74 -18.83 1.47
C HIS A 94 19.37 -20.21 1.50
N ASP A 95 19.53 -20.81 0.32
CA ASP A 95 20.28 -22.05 0.12
C ASP A 95 21.62 -21.73 -0.57
N ALA A 96 22.73 -22.33 -0.09
CA ALA A 96 24.02 -22.14 -0.72
C ALA A 96 24.10 -22.88 -2.07
N PHE A 97 24.89 -22.37 -2.99
CA PHE A 97 25.19 -23.11 -4.24
C PHE A 97 26.04 -24.37 -4.02
N VAL A 98 26.54 -24.58 -2.81
CA VAL A 98 27.52 -25.63 -2.52
C VAL A 98 26.87 -27.00 -2.47
N GLU A 99 27.38 -27.94 -3.31
CA GLU A 99 26.99 -29.33 -3.37
C GLU A 99 28.23 -30.24 -3.27
N PRO A 100 28.13 -31.48 -2.71
CA PRO A 100 29.25 -32.43 -2.69
C PRO A 100 29.63 -32.87 -4.10
N ASP A 101 30.94 -32.90 -4.41
CA ASP A 101 31.46 -33.44 -5.69
C ASP A 101 31.52 -34.96 -5.78
N GLY A 102 31.11 -35.66 -4.71
CA GLY A 102 31.21 -37.13 -4.60
C GLY A 102 32.62 -37.67 -4.40
N LYS A 103 33.64 -36.82 -4.31
CA LYS A 103 35.06 -37.19 -4.15
C LYS A 103 35.68 -36.60 -2.88
N GLY A 104 34.87 -36.08 -1.99
CA GLY A 104 35.28 -35.44 -0.73
C GLY A 104 35.55 -33.95 -0.83
N GLY A 105 35.26 -33.33 -1.98
CA GLY A 105 35.25 -31.89 -2.21
C GLY A 105 33.83 -31.33 -2.39
N MET A 106 33.75 -30.04 -2.74
CA MET A 106 32.52 -29.33 -3.01
C MET A 106 32.55 -28.67 -4.39
N ILE A 107 31.41 -28.61 -5.03
CA ILE A 107 31.18 -27.87 -6.26
C ILE A 107 30.06 -26.84 -6.06
N GLU A 108 30.03 -25.84 -6.87
CA GLU A 108 28.88 -24.91 -6.93
C GLU A 108 27.91 -25.39 -8.00
N GLU A 109 26.68 -25.69 -7.61
CA GLU A 109 25.64 -26.15 -8.52
C GLU A 109 24.33 -25.37 -8.35
N PHE A 110 23.69 -25.07 -9.46
CA PHE A 110 22.34 -24.52 -9.52
C PHE A 110 21.65 -25.03 -10.77
N SER A 111 20.74 -25.99 -10.58
CA SER A 111 20.04 -26.68 -11.67
C SER A 111 18.74 -25.96 -12.06
N GLY A 112 18.23 -26.26 -13.24
CA GLY A 112 16.92 -25.80 -13.69
C GLY A 112 15.77 -26.27 -12.79
N LYS A 113 15.93 -27.43 -12.12
CA LYS A 113 14.95 -27.89 -11.11
C LYS A 113 14.87 -26.91 -9.96
N LEU A 114 16.01 -26.45 -9.43
CA LEU A 114 16.09 -25.50 -8.32
C LEU A 114 15.63 -24.11 -8.70
N LEU A 115 15.84 -23.71 -9.97
CA LEU A 115 15.31 -22.46 -10.52
C LEU A 115 13.78 -22.48 -10.61
N VAL A 116 13.20 -23.55 -11.17
CA VAL A 116 11.77 -23.56 -11.53
C VAL A 116 10.88 -23.79 -10.33
N GLN A 117 11.32 -24.60 -9.35
CA GLN A 117 10.47 -25.03 -8.25
C GLN A 117 11.28 -25.36 -6.99
N GLN A 118 10.76 -24.92 -5.84
CA GLN A 118 11.19 -25.37 -4.52
C GLN A 118 9.99 -25.81 -3.66
N GLU A 119 10.28 -26.49 -2.54
CA GLU A 119 9.28 -27.00 -1.60
C GLU A 119 9.46 -26.34 -0.22
N PRO A 120 9.09 -25.05 -0.04
CA PRO A 120 9.13 -24.40 1.27
C PRO A 120 8.10 -24.99 2.22
N ASP A 121 8.36 -24.91 3.53
CA ASP A 121 7.41 -25.31 4.56
C ASP A 121 6.22 -24.32 4.60
N ALA A 122 5.06 -24.77 4.13
CA ALA A 122 3.85 -23.97 4.07
C ALA A 122 3.15 -23.81 5.43
N SER A 123 3.49 -24.63 6.44
CA SER A 123 2.87 -24.54 7.78
C SER A 123 3.28 -23.28 8.54
N SER A 124 4.40 -22.66 8.16
CA SER A 124 4.88 -21.40 8.76
C SER A 124 4.10 -20.16 8.31
N PHE A 125 3.32 -20.28 7.25
CA PHE A 125 2.60 -19.16 6.64
C PHE A 125 1.10 -19.22 6.89
N PRO A 126 0.43 -18.06 7.04
CA PRO A 126 -1.02 -17.99 7.15
C PRO A 126 -1.71 -18.66 5.96
N ASN A 127 -2.64 -19.54 6.22
CA ASN A 127 -3.37 -20.27 5.17
C ASN A 127 -4.90 -20.26 5.34
N GLY A 128 -5.43 -19.62 6.39
CA GLY A 128 -6.86 -19.45 6.63
C GLY A 128 -7.65 -20.76 6.74
N GLY A 129 -7.03 -21.82 7.21
CA GLY A 129 -7.66 -23.12 7.39
C GLY A 129 -7.76 -23.97 6.11
N ILE A 130 -7.20 -23.54 4.98
CA ILE A 130 -7.09 -24.40 3.77
C ILE A 130 -6.34 -25.69 4.09
N ARG A 131 -5.34 -25.60 4.99
CA ARG A 131 -4.55 -26.74 5.40
C ARG A 131 -4.40 -26.79 6.92
N ASN A 132 -4.29 -28.01 7.44
CA ASN A 132 -3.92 -28.24 8.83
C ASN A 132 -2.44 -27.89 9.05
N THR A 133 -2.08 -27.49 10.25
CA THR A 133 -0.70 -27.09 10.60
C THR A 133 0.34 -28.21 10.44
N PHE A 134 -0.08 -29.48 10.48
CA PHE A 134 0.81 -30.63 10.25
C PHE A 134 1.02 -30.96 8.75
N GLU A 135 0.28 -30.32 7.84
CA GLU A 135 0.45 -30.48 6.39
C GLU A 135 1.40 -29.42 5.87
N ALA A 136 2.69 -29.67 6.00
CA ALA A 136 3.74 -28.67 5.81
C ALA A 136 4.11 -28.38 4.35
N ARG A 137 3.82 -29.29 3.39
CA ARG A 137 4.32 -29.14 2.03
C ARG A 137 3.58 -28.05 1.25
N GLY A 138 4.32 -27.11 0.69
CA GLY A 138 3.91 -26.16 -0.33
C GLY A 138 4.92 -26.10 -1.45
N TYR A 139 4.67 -25.29 -2.45
CA TYR A 139 5.55 -25.10 -3.60
C TYR A 139 5.72 -23.63 -3.92
N SER A 140 6.96 -23.21 -4.17
CA SER A 140 7.25 -21.97 -4.88
C SER A 140 7.58 -22.29 -6.34
N ALA A 141 7.14 -21.43 -7.26
CA ALA A 141 7.39 -21.59 -8.68
C ALA A 141 7.86 -20.27 -9.32
N TRP A 142 8.94 -20.35 -10.09
CA TRP A 142 9.54 -19.21 -10.75
C TRP A 142 8.55 -18.47 -11.66
N ASP A 143 8.54 -17.15 -11.54
CA ASP A 143 7.86 -16.24 -12.45
C ASP A 143 8.89 -15.61 -13.41
N PRO A 144 9.00 -16.06 -14.66
CA PRO A 144 9.96 -15.51 -15.61
C PRO A 144 9.62 -14.09 -16.08
N THR A 145 8.39 -13.60 -15.82
CA THR A 145 7.97 -12.23 -16.20
C THR A 145 8.52 -11.17 -15.26
N SER A 146 9.08 -11.58 -14.12
CA SER A 146 9.80 -10.71 -13.18
C SER A 146 11.28 -11.09 -13.16
N PRO A 147 12.20 -10.13 -13.40
CA PRO A 147 13.61 -10.45 -13.53
C PRO A 147 14.23 -10.87 -12.18
N VAL A 148 15.14 -11.82 -12.25
CA VAL A 148 15.98 -12.25 -11.11
C VAL A 148 16.97 -11.13 -10.76
N PHE A 149 17.24 -10.94 -9.47
CA PHE A 149 18.11 -9.88 -8.98
C PHE A 149 19.05 -10.37 -7.87
N ILE A 150 20.06 -9.57 -7.55
CA ILE A 150 21.03 -9.87 -6.50
C ILE A 150 20.88 -8.86 -5.35
N ILE A 151 20.75 -9.37 -4.13
CA ILE A 151 20.89 -8.58 -2.91
C ILE A 151 22.03 -9.17 -2.09
N ASP A 152 22.98 -8.34 -1.72
CA ASP A 152 24.18 -8.74 -0.98
C ASP A 152 24.91 -9.91 -1.69
N ASP A 153 24.92 -11.08 -1.12
CA ASP A 153 25.54 -12.31 -1.66
C ASP A 153 24.53 -13.35 -2.16
N THR A 154 23.28 -12.94 -2.39
CA THR A 154 22.17 -13.85 -2.68
C THR A 154 21.49 -13.53 -4.00
N LEU A 155 21.29 -14.55 -4.83
CA LEU A 155 20.48 -14.53 -6.04
C LEU A 155 18.98 -14.69 -5.66
N CYS A 156 18.20 -13.65 -5.83
CA CYS A 156 16.77 -13.64 -5.52
C CYS A 156 15.93 -13.91 -6.76
N ILE A 157 15.12 -14.97 -6.71
CA ILE A 157 14.29 -15.47 -7.81
C ILE A 157 12.83 -15.16 -7.49
N PRO A 158 12.16 -14.23 -8.19
CA PRO A 158 10.74 -13.95 -7.98
C PRO A 158 9.87 -15.17 -8.27
N THR A 159 9.00 -15.55 -7.32
CA THR A 159 8.17 -16.74 -7.40
C THR A 159 6.75 -16.50 -6.92
N ILE A 160 5.82 -17.35 -7.36
CA ILE A 160 4.54 -17.58 -6.70
C ILE A 160 4.72 -18.61 -5.58
N PHE A 161 3.77 -18.63 -4.63
CA PHE A 161 3.73 -19.59 -3.55
C PHE A 161 2.33 -20.21 -3.42
N ILE A 162 2.25 -21.54 -3.51
CA ILE A 162 1.00 -22.30 -3.50
C ILE A 162 1.04 -23.43 -2.48
N SER A 163 -0.14 -23.85 -2.02
CA SER A 163 -0.32 -25.03 -1.19
C SER A 163 0.00 -26.32 -1.97
N TYR A 164 0.10 -27.45 -1.28
CA TYR A 164 0.23 -28.78 -1.90
C TYR A 164 -0.92 -29.11 -2.86
N THR A 165 -2.12 -28.60 -2.59
CA THR A 165 -3.33 -28.81 -3.39
C THR A 165 -3.56 -27.76 -4.47
N GLY A 166 -2.66 -26.74 -4.55
CA GLY A 166 -2.61 -25.77 -5.63
C GLY A 166 -3.31 -24.43 -5.35
N GLU A 167 -3.81 -24.21 -4.14
CA GLU A 167 -4.35 -22.91 -3.75
C GLU A 167 -3.22 -21.90 -3.55
N SER A 168 -3.43 -20.67 -4.00
CA SER A 168 -2.46 -19.60 -3.80
C SER A 168 -2.41 -19.14 -2.33
N LEU A 169 -1.20 -19.13 -1.76
CA LEU A 169 -0.91 -18.66 -0.41
C LEU A 169 -0.09 -17.35 -0.42
N ASP A 170 -0.12 -16.65 -1.55
CA ASP A 170 0.61 -15.41 -1.80
C ASP A 170 -0.28 -14.35 -2.46
N TYR A 171 0.30 -13.17 -2.68
CA TYR A 171 -0.36 -12.09 -3.44
C TYR A 171 -0.08 -12.17 -4.94
N LYS A 172 1.05 -12.78 -5.36
CA LYS A 172 1.51 -12.74 -6.75
C LYS A 172 0.68 -13.62 -7.68
N ALA A 173 0.33 -14.84 -7.26
CA ALA A 173 -0.44 -15.75 -8.12
C ALA A 173 -1.82 -15.19 -8.51
N PRO A 174 -2.65 -14.65 -7.60
CA PRO A 174 -3.90 -13.98 -7.99
C PRO A 174 -3.66 -12.69 -8.79
N LEU A 175 -2.59 -11.94 -8.52
CA LEU A 175 -2.23 -10.77 -9.32
C LEU A 175 -2.00 -11.15 -10.78
N LEU A 176 -1.15 -12.14 -11.05
CA LEU A 176 -0.86 -12.62 -12.41
C LEU A 176 -2.12 -13.08 -13.13
N ARG A 177 -3.01 -13.81 -12.42
CA ARG A 177 -4.31 -14.24 -12.99
C ARG A 177 -5.20 -13.04 -13.30
N SER A 178 -5.26 -12.02 -12.44
CA SER A 178 -6.05 -10.80 -12.68
C SER A 178 -5.50 -9.96 -13.84
N LEU A 179 -4.18 -9.89 -13.98
CA LEU A 179 -3.51 -9.26 -15.12
C LEU A 179 -3.85 -9.97 -16.44
N GLN A 180 -3.87 -11.30 -16.44
CA GLN A 180 -4.29 -12.09 -17.59
C GLN A 180 -5.77 -11.86 -17.94
N ALA A 181 -6.63 -11.78 -16.94
CA ALA A 181 -8.06 -11.53 -17.13
C ALA A 181 -8.31 -10.16 -17.77
N VAL A 182 -7.71 -9.09 -17.22
CA VAL A 182 -7.88 -7.74 -17.77
C VAL A 182 -7.23 -7.59 -19.14
N ASN A 183 -6.06 -8.23 -19.39
CA ASN A 183 -5.44 -8.28 -20.70
C ASN A 183 -6.39 -8.86 -21.74
N THR A 184 -6.95 -10.03 -21.47
CA THR A 184 -7.84 -10.73 -22.40
C THR A 184 -9.10 -9.90 -22.70
N ALA A 185 -9.76 -9.38 -21.67
CA ALA A 185 -10.97 -8.58 -21.82
C ALA A 185 -10.72 -7.26 -22.53
N ALA A 186 -9.65 -6.55 -22.14
CA ALA A 186 -9.32 -5.25 -22.74
C ALA A 186 -8.83 -5.36 -24.18
N ALA A 187 -8.03 -6.38 -24.51
CA ALA A 187 -7.60 -6.61 -25.90
C ALA A 187 -8.80 -6.89 -26.81
N ALA A 188 -9.76 -7.71 -26.36
CA ALA A 188 -10.96 -8.04 -27.12
C ALA A 188 -11.86 -6.82 -27.42
N VAL A 189 -11.93 -5.85 -26.48
CA VAL A 189 -12.66 -4.59 -26.71
C VAL A 189 -11.82 -3.62 -27.55
N ALA A 190 -10.50 -3.52 -27.30
CA ALA A 190 -9.61 -2.65 -28.08
C ALA A 190 -9.59 -3.00 -29.58
N GLN A 191 -9.77 -4.28 -29.91
CA GLN A 191 -9.86 -4.75 -31.30
C GLN A 191 -11.03 -4.19 -32.09
N TYR A 192 -12.07 -3.66 -31.47
CA TYR A 192 -13.12 -2.89 -32.17
C TYR A 192 -12.58 -1.61 -32.84
N PHE A 193 -11.49 -1.06 -32.30
CA PHE A 193 -10.88 0.20 -32.74
C PHE A 193 -9.55 -0.02 -33.48
N ASP A 194 -8.78 -1.03 -33.11
CA ASP A 194 -7.53 -1.42 -33.77
C ASP A 194 -7.40 -2.96 -33.80
N PRO A 195 -7.71 -3.61 -34.92
CA PRO A 195 -7.61 -5.07 -35.06
C PRO A 195 -6.19 -5.64 -34.90
N LYS A 196 -5.16 -4.79 -34.88
CA LYS A 196 -3.76 -5.21 -34.66
C LYS A 196 -3.41 -5.47 -33.23
N VAL A 197 -4.20 -4.98 -32.27
CA VAL A 197 -3.97 -5.19 -30.85
C VAL A 197 -4.05 -6.68 -30.53
N LYS A 198 -2.99 -7.21 -29.93
CA LYS A 198 -2.90 -8.60 -29.47
C LYS A 198 -2.83 -8.68 -27.95
N LYS A 199 -2.27 -7.65 -27.31
CA LYS A 199 -2.03 -7.62 -25.87
C LYS A 199 -2.36 -6.24 -25.30
N VAL A 200 -2.93 -6.23 -24.09
CA VAL A 200 -3.09 -5.03 -23.27
C VAL A 200 -2.35 -5.23 -21.95
N SER A 201 -1.43 -4.35 -21.67
CA SER A 201 -0.68 -4.35 -20.41
C SER A 201 -1.34 -3.44 -19.39
N CYS A 202 -1.45 -3.91 -18.15
CA CYS A 202 -1.76 -3.09 -17.00
C CYS A 202 -0.49 -2.42 -16.51
N ASN A 203 -0.51 -1.11 -16.31
CA ASN A 203 0.61 -0.33 -15.81
C ASN A 203 0.31 0.19 -14.40
N LEU A 204 1.35 0.26 -13.58
CA LEU A 204 1.29 0.79 -12.22
C LEU A 204 2.45 1.74 -11.96
N GLY A 205 2.14 2.95 -11.48
CA GLY A 205 3.08 3.85 -10.83
C GLY A 205 2.63 4.05 -9.39
N TRP A 206 3.36 3.49 -8.44
CA TRP A 206 3.05 3.67 -7.03
C TRP A 206 3.75 4.92 -6.47
N GLU A 207 3.13 5.54 -5.46
CA GLU A 207 3.70 6.65 -4.70
C GLU A 207 3.84 6.18 -3.25
N GLN A 208 5.06 5.96 -2.77
CA GLN A 208 5.33 5.43 -1.44
C GLN A 208 5.58 6.57 -0.46
N GLU A 209 4.58 6.87 0.36
CA GLU A 209 4.75 7.75 1.51
C GLU A 209 5.29 6.97 2.71
N TYR A 210 6.03 7.66 3.58
CA TYR A 210 6.63 7.07 4.77
C TYR A 210 7.07 8.14 5.78
N PHE A 211 7.20 7.73 7.06
CA PHE A 211 7.84 8.56 8.08
C PHE A 211 9.26 8.08 8.39
N LEU A 212 10.12 9.01 8.77
CA LEU A 212 11.42 8.71 9.35
C LEU A 212 11.46 9.17 10.80
N VAL A 213 11.99 8.32 11.67
CA VAL A 213 12.24 8.63 13.07
C VAL A 213 13.70 8.34 13.39
N ASP A 214 14.32 9.20 14.20
CA ASP A 214 15.68 8.92 14.69
C ASP A 214 15.72 7.59 15.45
N GLU A 215 16.70 6.76 15.17
CA GLU A 215 16.77 5.39 15.71
C GLU A 215 16.83 5.37 17.24
N SER A 216 17.50 6.35 17.87
CA SER A 216 17.57 6.44 19.33
C SER A 216 16.23 6.78 19.98
N LEU A 217 15.41 7.60 19.31
CA LEU A 217 14.05 7.92 19.78
C LEU A 217 13.08 6.77 19.52
N TYR A 218 13.23 6.08 18.41
CA TYR A 218 12.43 4.89 18.09
C TYR A 218 12.57 3.81 19.16
N PHE A 219 13.80 3.49 19.57
CA PHE A 219 14.04 2.50 20.62
C PHE A 219 13.59 2.94 22.02
N ALA A 220 13.46 4.24 22.25
CA ALA A 220 12.89 4.77 23.48
C ALA A 220 11.34 4.73 23.51
N ARG A 221 10.69 4.27 22.43
CA ARG A 221 9.23 4.16 22.29
C ARG A 221 8.83 2.71 21.99
N PRO A 222 8.53 1.89 23.02
CA PRO A 222 8.12 0.49 22.82
C PRO A 222 6.90 0.32 21.94
N ASP A 223 5.95 1.27 21.94
CA ASP A 223 4.81 1.27 21.03
C ASP A 223 5.23 1.37 19.54
N LEU A 224 6.10 2.33 19.18
CA LEU A 224 6.63 2.41 17.81
C LEU A 224 7.37 1.13 17.41
N MET A 225 8.16 0.58 18.33
CA MET A 225 8.97 -0.61 18.06
C MET A 225 8.11 -1.87 17.83
N LEU A 226 7.02 -2.02 18.57
CA LEU A 226 6.20 -3.24 18.57
C LEU A 226 4.97 -3.15 17.69
N THR A 227 4.46 -1.95 17.40
CA THR A 227 3.21 -1.76 16.64
C THR A 227 3.36 -0.88 15.39
N GLY A 228 4.50 -0.19 15.24
CA GLY A 228 4.72 0.75 14.14
C GLY A 228 4.04 2.11 14.34
N ARG A 229 3.24 2.29 15.43
CA ARG A 229 2.57 3.55 15.75
C ARG A 229 2.69 3.93 17.21
N THR A 230 2.47 5.21 17.52
CA THR A 230 2.36 5.68 18.91
C THR A 230 0.96 5.37 19.43
N LEU A 231 0.89 4.67 20.58
CA LEU A 231 -0.36 4.35 21.27
C LEU A 231 -0.77 5.46 22.24
N MET A 232 0.11 6.44 22.48
CA MET A 232 -0.09 7.61 23.32
C MET A 232 0.81 8.75 22.84
N GLY A 233 0.46 9.98 23.15
CA GLY A 233 1.21 11.18 22.81
C GLY A 233 0.29 12.35 22.50
N HIS A 234 0.50 13.46 23.23
CA HIS A 234 -0.21 14.71 23.01
C HIS A 234 0.40 15.43 21.82
N ASP A 235 -0.44 16.13 21.06
CA ASP A 235 -0.03 16.98 19.95
C ASP A 235 1.05 17.98 20.36
N SER A 236 2.05 18.17 19.50
CA SER A 236 3.05 19.20 19.69
C SER A 236 2.43 20.60 19.47
N ALA A 237 2.92 21.61 20.21
CA ALA A 237 2.52 22.99 20.03
C ALA A 237 2.78 23.50 18.59
N LYS A 238 3.91 23.09 17.99
CA LYS A 238 4.14 23.14 16.56
C LYS A 238 3.76 21.78 15.98
N ASN A 239 2.87 21.79 15.01
CA ASN A 239 2.39 20.61 14.28
C ASN A 239 2.66 20.80 12.78
N GLN A 240 1.73 20.52 11.89
CA GLN A 240 1.84 20.71 10.43
C GLN A 240 1.14 22.02 9.97
N GLN A 241 1.32 23.15 10.69
CA GLN A 241 0.55 24.38 10.39
C GLN A 241 1.24 25.30 9.40
N MET A 242 2.46 25.73 9.69
CA MET A 242 3.07 26.88 9.02
C MET A 242 4.34 26.55 8.25
N ASP A 243 5.19 25.71 8.82
CA ASP A 243 6.56 25.50 8.32
C ASP A 243 6.75 24.16 7.61
N ASP A 244 5.74 23.32 7.62
CA ASP A 244 5.80 21.99 7.01
C ASP A 244 5.27 22.12 5.60
N HIS A 245 6.20 22.20 4.67
CA HIS A 245 5.93 22.43 3.27
C HIS A 245 6.11 21.14 2.48
N TYR A 246 5.10 20.78 1.74
CA TYR A 246 5.07 19.64 0.83
C TYR A 246 6.32 19.59 -0.09
N PHE A 247 6.76 20.73 -0.61
CA PHE A 247 7.96 20.86 -1.44
C PHE A 247 9.05 21.71 -0.76
N GLY A 248 9.13 21.66 0.57
CA GLY A 248 10.19 22.33 1.32
C GLY A 248 11.57 21.72 1.08
N THR A 249 12.59 22.40 1.59
CA THR A 249 13.97 21.88 1.54
C THR A 249 14.07 20.58 2.33
N ILE A 250 14.61 19.54 1.69
CA ILE A 250 14.84 18.24 2.36
C ILE A 250 15.98 18.39 3.36
N PRO A 251 15.80 17.98 4.64
CA PRO A 251 16.86 18.06 5.64
C PRO A 251 18.09 17.24 5.25
N GLU A 252 19.29 17.69 5.61
CA GLU A 252 20.56 17.10 5.15
C GLU A 252 20.70 15.61 5.46
N ARG A 253 20.34 15.16 6.66
CA ARG A 253 20.38 13.72 7.02
C ARG A 253 19.42 12.90 6.18
N VAL A 254 18.22 13.43 5.95
CA VAL A 254 17.20 12.79 5.12
C VAL A 254 17.64 12.75 3.66
N GLN A 255 18.24 13.84 3.17
CA GLN A 255 18.82 13.91 1.82
C GLN A 255 19.88 12.82 1.60
N ALA A 256 20.75 12.60 2.58
CA ALA A 256 21.77 11.55 2.53
C ALA A 256 21.12 10.15 2.48
N PHE A 257 20.12 9.90 3.32
CA PHE A 257 19.34 8.66 3.28
C PHE A 257 18.65 8.44 1.92
N MET A 258 17.93 9.44 1.43
CA MET A 258 17.22 9.36 0.15
C MET A 258 18.19 9.10 -1.02
N LYS A 259 19.36 9.73 -1.02
CA LYS A 259 20.39 9.53 -2.04
C LYS A 259 20.94 8.11 -2.04
N ASP A 260 21.24 7.56 -0.86
CA ASP A 260 21.75 6.18 -0.72
C ASP A 260 20.67 5.17 -1.15
N LEU A 261 19.41 5.38 -0.71
CA LEU A 261 18.28 4.57 -1.11
C LEU A 261 18.06 4.56 -2.63
N GLU A 262 18.11 5.74 -3.25
CA GLU A 262 17.89 5.90 -4.68
C GLU A 262 18.97 5.21 -5.52
N ILE A 263 20.24 5.30 -5.12
CA ILE A 263 21.36 4.61 -5.78
C ILE A 263 21.14 3.10 -5.74
N GLN A 264 20.88 2.53 -4.55
CA GLN A 264 20.66 1.09 -4.40
C GLN A 264 19.40 0.61 -5.12
N ALA A 265 18.33 1.40 -5.11
CA ALA A 265 17.10 1.10 -5.84
C ALA A 265 17.33 1.08 -7.36
N LEU A 266 18.07 2.05 -7.91
CA LEU A 266 18.43 2.09 -9.34
C LEU A 266 19.31 0.90 -9.73
N GLU A 267 20.27 0.51 -8.89
CA GLU A 267 21.08 -0.70 -9.12
C GLU A 267 20.24 -1.99 -9.17
N LEU A 268 19.13 -2.03 -8.42
CA LEU A 268 18.14 -3.11 -8.43
C LEU A 268 17.04 -2.95 -9.50
N GLY A 269 17.18 -1.99 -10.40
CA GLY A 269 16.26 -1.78 -11.51
C GLY A 269 14.96 -1.07 -11.15
N ILE A 270 14.83 -0.52 -9.95
CA ILE A 270 13.67 0.28 -9.54
C ILE A 270 13.83 1.69 -10.10
N PRO A 271 12.97 2.16 -11.03
CA PRO A 271 13.18 3.42 -11.73
C PRO A 271 12.72 4.62 -10.90
N CYS A 272 13.39 4.87 -9.77
CA CYS A 272 13.11 6.01 -8.90
C CYS A 272 13.14 7.33 -9.68
N LYS A 273 12.13 8.18 -9.48
CA LYS A 273 11.97 9.43 -10.24
C LYS A 273 11.86 10.65 -9.35
N THR A 274 11.03 10.59 -8.32
CA THR A 274 10.67 11.75 -7.49
C THR A 274 10.86 11.43 -6.04
N ARG A 275 11.40 12.37 -5.29
CA ARG A 275 11.51 12.36 -3.83
C ARG A 275 11.25 13.76 -3.29
N HIS A 276 10.49 13.88 -2.22
CA HIS A 276 10.18 15.18 -1.59
C HIS A 276 9.69 15.00 -0.15
N ASN A 277 9.54 16.14 0.55
CA ASN A 277 8.81 16.18 1.82
C ASN A 277 7.32 16.00 1.58
N GLU A 278 6.64 15.35 2.52
CA GLU A 278 5.20 15.35 2.66
C GLU A 278 4.71 16.42 3.66
N VAL A 279 3.38 16.52 3.82
CA VAL A 279 2.74 17.58 4.61
C VAL A 279 3.06 17.46 6.11
N ALA A 280 3.09 16.25 6.66
CA ALA A 280 3.43 16.07 8.07
C ALA A 280 4.95 16.20 8.32
N PRO A 281 5.35 16.72 9.48
CA PRO A 281 6.76 16.74 9.87
C PRO A 281 7.35 15.32 9.86
N ASN A 282 8.55 15.16 9.34
CA ASN A 282 9.24 13.88 9.17
C ASN A 282 8.51 12.85 8.26
N GLN A 283 7.59 13.33 7.45
CA GLN A 283 6.96 12.53 6.40
C GLN A 283 7.56 12.86 5.03
N PHE A 284 7.73 11.83 4.20
CA PHE A 284 8.40 11.91 2.90
C PHE A 284 7.73 10.97 1.92
N GLU A 285 8.00 11.21 0.63
CA GLU A 285 7.52 10.36 -0.47
C GLU A 285 8.66 10.00 -1.44
N LEU A 286 8.54 8.81 -2.02
CA LEU A 286 9.31 8.36 -3.16
C LEU A 286 8.37 7.75 -4.20
N ALA A 287 8.46 8.21 -5.45
CA ALA A 287 7.70 7.71 -6.57
C ALA A 287 8.59 7.29 -7.75
N PRO A 288 8.35 6.13 -8.40
CA PRO A 288 9.07 5.69 -9.60
C PRO A 288 8.42 6.20 -10.88
N ILE A 289 9.08 5.93 -12.01
CA ILE A 289 8.42 5.85 -13.30
C ILE A 289 7.51 4.61 -13.28
N PHE A 290 6.30 4.70 -13.85
CA PHE A 290 5.39 3.56 -13.94
C PHE A 290 5.96 2.41 -14.78
N GLU A 291 5.60 1.20 -14.44
CA GLU A 291 6.03 -0.03 -15.10
C GLU A 291 4.83 -0.96 -15.34
N GLU A 292 5.07 -2.10 -15.98
CA GLU A 292 4.10 -3.20 -15.99
C GLU A 292 3.79 -3.61 -14.55
N ALA A 293 2.51 -3.86 -14.26
CA ALA A 293 2.01 -3.92 -12.89
C ALA A 293 2.63 -5.05 -12.03
N ASN A 294 2.94 -6.22 -12.60
CA ASN A 294 3.60 -7.30 -11.87
C ASN A 294 5.00 -6.87 -11.39
N LEU A 295 5.79 -6.30 -12.30
CA LEU A 295 7.14 -5.79 -11.99
C LEU A 295 7.08 -4.62 -11.02
N ALA A 296 6.15 -3.69 -11.21
CA ALA A 296 5.98 -2.54 -10.32
C ALA A 296 5.65 -2.96 -8.88
N VAL A 297 4.83 -4.01 -8.69
CA VAL A 297 4.52 -4.57 -7.37
C VAL A 297 5.76 -5.19 -6.73
N ASP A 298 6.52 -6.00 -7.46
CA ASP A 298 7.76 -6.59 -6.96
C ASP A 298 8.76 -5.48 -6.55
N HIS A 299 8.92 -4.47 -7.38
CA HIS A 299 9.78 -3.32 -7.09
C HIS A 299 9.32 -2.54 -5.84
N ASN A 300 8.01 -2.38 -5.61
CA ASN A 300 7.52 -1.74 -4.39
C ASN A 300 7.85 -2.57 -3.13
N MET A 301 7.60 -3.89 -3.17
CA MET A 301 7.91 -4.77 -2.04
C MET A 301 9.41 -4.82 -1.74
N LEU A 302 10.22 -4.85 -2.78
CA LEU A 302 11.68 -4.79 -2.69
C LEU A 302 12.14 -3.45 -2.10
N LEU A 303 11.57 -2.34 -2.57
CA LEU A 303 11.86 -1.01 -2.05
C LEU A 303 11.53 -0.89 -0.56
N MET A 304 10.37 -1.38 -0.11
CA MET A 304 9.98 -1.33 1.31
C MET A 304 10.99 -2.06 2.20
N SER A 305 11.54 -3.18 1.74
CA SER A 305 12.61 -3.89 2.43
C SER A 305 13.92 -3.09 2.43
N LEU A 306 14.30 -2.54 1.27
CA LEU A 306 15.51 -1.73 1.09
C LEU A 306 15.46 -0.46 1.95
N MET A 307 14.32 0.22 2.02
CA MET A 307 14.11 1.40 2.87
C MET A 307 14.44 1.12 4.32
N LYS A 308 13.96 -0.02 4.85
CA LYS A 308 14.25 -0.43 6.24
C LYS A 308 15.74 -0.66 6.47
N LYS A 309 16.42 -1.30 5.52
CA LYS A 309 17.87 -1.57 5.56
C LYS A 309 18.70 -0.29 5.50
N VAL A 310 18.43 0.57 4.54
CA VAL A 310 19.17 1.82 4.32
C VAL A 310 18.91 2.81 5.46
N ALA A 311 17.68 2.92 5.96
CA ALA A 311 17.37 3.80 7.08
C ALA A 311 18.23 3.49 8.33
N ARG A 312 18.40 2.20 8.65
CA ARG A 312 19.26 1.79 9.77
C ARG A 312 20.71 2.26 9.60
N LYS A 313 21.26 2.16 8.39
CA LYS A 313 22.60 2.65 8.08
C LYS A 313 22.74 4.14 8.37
N HIS A 314 21.69 4.92 8.12
CA HIS A 314 21.62 6.36 8.39
C HIS A 314 21.14 6.72 9.80
N SER A 315 21.07 5.76 10.72
CA SER A 315 20.54 5.94 12.08
C SER A 315 19.10 6.49 12.10
N PHE A 316 18.30 6.04 11.14
CA PHE A 316 16.85 6.24 11.08
C PHE A 316 16.09 4.91 11.17
N ARG A 317 14.80 5.01 11.48
CA ARG A 317 13.81 3.97 11.27
C ARG A 317 12.73 4.50 10.37
N VAL A 318 12.39 3.72 9.34
CA VAL A 318 11.23 3.96 8.48
C VAL A 318 9.99 3.42 9.16
N LEU A 319 8.95 4.22 9.22
CA LEU A 319 7.62 3.79 9.62
C LEU A 319 6.75 3.74 8.37
N LEU A 320 6.26 2.54 8.06
CA LEU A 320 5.32 2.28 6.95
C LEU A 320 3.89 2.16 7.44
N HIS A 321 3.65 2.13 8.77
CA HIS A 321 2.30 2.22 9.33
C HIS A 321 1.59 3.47 8.81
N GLU A 322 0.33 3.36 8.41
CA GLU A 322 -0.42 4.44 7.75
C GLU A 322 -0.70 5.64 8.65
N LYS A 323 -0.73 5.45 9.98
CA LYS A 323 -0.98 6.52 10.95
C LYS A 323 -0.09 6.36 12.18
N PRO A 324 1.24 6.58 12.05
CA PRO A 324 2.15 6.41 13.18
C PRO A 324 1.97 7.45 14.27
N PHE A 325 1.44 8.62 13.93
CA PHE A 325 1.20 9.73 14.85
C PHE A 325 -0.23 10.26 14.69
N ALA A 326 -0.96 10.40 15.80
CA ALA A 326 -2.28 11.02 15.79
C ALA A 326 -2.17 12.54 15.54
N GLY A 327 -3.22 13.14 14.98
CA GLY A 327 -3.32 14.59 14.79
C GLY A 327 -2.54 15.17 13.60
N VAL A 328 -1.75 14.36 12.87
CA VAL A 328 -1.03 14.75 11.65
C VAL A 328 -1.43 13.86 10.48
N ASN A 329 -1.00 14.17 9.25
CA ASN A 329 -1.22 13.32 8.08
C ASN A 329 -0.79 11.87 8.33
N GLY A 330 -1.49 10.94 7.70
CA GLY A 330 -1.07 9.56 7.55
C GLY A 330 -0.37 9.34 6.20
N SER A 331 0.21 8.16 6.03
CA SER A 331 0.91 7.76 4.81
C SER A 331 0.09 6.81 3.96
N GLY A 332 -0.03 7.13 2.68
CA GLY A 332 -0.65 6.30 1.65
C GLY A 332 0.36 5.63 0.72
N LYS A 333 -0.18 4.86 -0.20
CA LYS A 333 0.52 4.31 -1.34
C LYS A 333 -0.40 4.46 -2.55
N HIS A 334 -0.37 5.64 -3.18
CA HIS A 334 -1.25 5.89 -4.31
C HIS A 334 -0.88 5.01 -5.49
N ASN A 335 -1.87 4.33 -6.06
CA ASN A 335 -1.69 3.48 -7.22
C ASN A 335 -2.18 4.21 -8.47
N ASN A 336 -1.25 4.71 -9.28
CA ASN A 336 -1.52 5.25 -10.61
C ASN A 336 -1.67 4.09 -11.59
N TRP A 337 -2.92 3.74 -11.91
CA TRP A 337 -3.29 2.59 -12.71
C TRP A 337 -3.74 2.99 -14.12
N SER A 338 -3.26 2.29 -15.15
CA SER A 338 -3.68 2.50 -16.53
C SER A 338 -3.52 1.25 -17.37
N LEU A 339 -4.15 1.25 -18.56
CA LEU A 339 -4.04 0.19 -19.56
C LEU A 339 -3.40 0.73 -20.84
N SER A 340 -2.50 -0.06 -21.46
CA SER A 340 -1.86 0.27 -22.72
C SER A 340 -1.80 -0.93 -23.65
N THR A 341 -1.97 -0.69 -24.97
CA THR A 341 -1.88 -1.73 -25.98
C THR A 341 -0.43 -1.99 -26.40
N ASP A 342 -0.17 -3.18 -26.94
CA ASP A 342 1.10 -3.53 -27.61
C ASP A 342 1.37 -2.70 -28.88
N THR A 343 0.38 -1.98 -29.39
CA THR A 343 0.52 -1.00 -30.49
C THR A 343 0.90 0.40 -29.99
N GLY A 344 1.16 0.57 -28.68
CA GLY A 344 1.64 1.82 -28.07
C GLY A 344 0.56 2.84 -27.73
N VAL A 345 -0.70 2.42 -27.65
CA VAL A 345 -1.83 3.30 -27.34
C VAL A 345 -2.20 3.22 -25.87
N LEU A 346 -2.29 4.36 -25.17
CA LEU A 346 -2.84 4.48 -23.81
C LEU A 346 -4.38 4.49 -23.91
N LEU A 347 -5.03 3.48 -23.30
CA LEU A 347 -6.48 3.32 -23.42
C LEU A 347 -7.28 4.37 -22.64
N HIS A 348 -6.70 4.91 -21.57
CA HIS A 348 -7.26 6.00 -20.75
C HIS A 348 -6.81 7.40 -21.20
N ALA A 349 -6.25 7.54 -22.39
CA ALA A 349 -5.89 8.83 -22.94
C ALA A 349 -6.75 9.19 -24.17
N PRO A 350 -7.27 10.43 -24.27
CA PRO A 350 -7.98 10.87 -25.46
C PRO A 350 -7.06 10.90 -26.67
N GLY A 351 -7.62 10.73 -27.86
CA GLY A 351 -6.90 10.77 -29.12
C GLY A 351 -7.26 11.97 -29.98
N LYS A 352 -6.85 11.94 -31.25
CA LYS A 352 -7.08 13.05 -32.18
C LYS A 352 -8.36 12.92 -33.01
N GLY A 353 -8.93 11.73 -33.09
CA GLY A 353 -10.09 11.44 -33.94
C GLY A 353 -11.27 10.90 -33.13
N TYR A 354 -12.45 10.85 -33.77
CA TYR A 354 -13.67 10.36 -33.16
C TYR A 354 -13.51 8.92 -32.61
N ASP A 355 -12.92 8.03 -33.39
CA ASP A 355 -12.72 6.63 -33.00
C ASP A 355 -11.79 6.48 -31.80
N ASP A 356 -10.72 7.29 -31.74
CA ASP A 356 -9.84 7.36 -30.58
C ASP A 356 -10.54 7.87 -29.33
N ASN A 357 -11.37 8.89 -29.50
CA ASN A 357 -12.15 9.46 -28.40
C ASN A 357 -13.26 8.50 -27.94
N LEU A 358 -13.91 7.79 -28.87
CA LEU A 358 -14.89 6.76 -28.53
C LEU A 358 -14.23 5.60 -27.74
N ARG A 359 -13.06 5.12 -28.19
CA ARG A 359 -12.26 4.14 -27.44
C ARG A 359 -11.98 4.64 -26.02
N PHE A 360 -11.44 5.86 -25.90
CA PHE A 360 -11.13 6.47 -24.60
C PHE A 360 -12.35 6.48 -23.66
N VAL A 361 -13.51 6.93 -24.15
CA VAL A 361 -14.73 6.98 -23.32
C VAL A 361 -15.19 5.58 -22.93
N VAL A 362 -15.11 4.58 -23.83
CA VAL A 362 -15.46 3.18 -23.49
C VAL A 362 -14.60 2.69 -22.32
N PHE A 363 -13.28 2.85 -22.37
CA PHE A 363 -12.42 2.37 -21.31
C PHE A 363 -12.60 3.15 -19.99
N ILE A 364 -12.92 4.45 -20.05
CA ILE A 364 -13.29 5.23 -18.84
C ILE A 364 -14.59 4.67 -18.24
N VAL A 365 -15.64 4.51 -19.03
CA VAL A 365 -16.96 4.09 -18.54
C VAL A 365 -16.93 2.65 -18.01
N GLU A 366 -16.24 1.74 -18.71
CA GLU A 366 -16.14 0.35 -18.24
C GLU A 366 -15.28 0.23 -16.97
N THR A 367 -14.28 1.10 -16.80
CA THR A 367 -13.57 1.21 -15.51
C THR A 367 -14.53 1.66 -14.40
N LEU A 368 -15.33 2.69 -14.65
CA LEU A 368 -16.34 3.16 -13.69
C LEU A 368 -17.41 2.10 -13.39
N MET A 369 -17.85 1.33 -14.40
CA MET A 369 -18.78 0.22 -14.21
C MET A 369 -18.21 -0.86 -13.28
N GLY A 370 -16.96 -1.26 -13.48
CA GLY A 370 -16.27 -2.20 -12.61
C GLY A 370 -16.18 -1.68 -11.17
N VAL A 371 -15.75 -0.42 -11.01
CA VAL A 371 -15.64 0.24 -9.69
C VAL A 371 -17.00 0.38 -9.02
N PHE A 372 -18.06 0.69 -9.76
CA PHE A 372 -19.42 0.80 -9.23
C PHE A 372 -19.98 -0.54 -8.76
N ARG A 373 -19.93 -1.57 -9.60
CA ARG A 373 -20.46 -2.91 -9.28
C ARG A 373 -19.77 -3.53 -8.07
N HIS A 374 -18.46 -3.38 -8.00
CA HIS A 374 -17.63 -3.98 -6.95
C HIS A 374 -17.09 -2.94 -5.95
N ASN A 375 -17.85 -1.87 -5.72
CA ASN A 375 -17.50 -0.76 -4.82
C ASN A 375 -17.12 -1.23 -3.40
N GLY A 376 -17.95 -2.08 -2.79
CA GLY A 376 -17.69 -2.65 -1.46
C GLY A 376 -16.45 -3.56 -1.44
N LEU A 377 -16.23 -4.34 -2.49
CA LEU A 377 -15.07 -5.22 -2.61
C LEU A 377 -13.76 -4.40 -2.79
N LEU A 378 -13.80 -3.33 -3.58
CA LEU A 378 -12.67 -2.40 -3.70
C LEU A 378 -12.35 -1.75 -2.34
N LYS A 379 -13.36 -1.35 -1.57
CA LYS A 379 -13.18 -0.91 -0.19
C LYS A 379 -12.50 -2.01 0.66
N ALA A 380 -12.97 -3.25 0.59
CA ALA A 380 -12.38 -4.36 1.34
C ALA A 380 -10.91 -4.62 0.97
N SER A 381 -10.51 -4.30 -0.26
CA SER A 381 -9.13 -4.49 -0.72
C SER A 381 -8.13 -3.50 -0.10
N ILE A 382 -8.61 -2.35 0.37
CA ILE A 382 -7.76 -1.29 0.96
C ILE A 382 -7.92 -1.17 2.48
N MET A 383 -8.92 -1.80 3.06
CA MET A 383 -9.15 -1.76 4.51
C MET A 383 -8.19 -2.70 5.25
N SER A 384 -7.63 -2.18 6.33
CA SER A 384 -6.81 -2.92 7.29
C SER A 384 -6.93 -2.28 8.68
N ALA A 385 -6.45 -2.97 9.72
CA ALA A 385 -6.41 -2.42 11.07
C ALA A 385 -5.61 -1.09 11.12
N THR A 386 -4.59 -0.96 10.29
CA THR A 386 -3.67 0.19 10.25
C THR A 386 -4.18 1.31 9.35
N ASN A 387 -4.67 1.00 8.14
CA ASN A 387 -5.16 1.99 7.20
C ASN A 387 -6.50 2.64 7.65
N ALA A 388 -7.31 1.92 8.45
CA ALA A 388 -8.54 2.48 9.02
C ALA A 388 -8.29 3.75 9.86
N HIS A 389 -7.13 3.87 10.50
CA HIS A 389 -6.74 5.08 11.24
C HIS A 389 -6.40 6.28 10.35
N ARG A 390 -6.03 6.05 9.08
CA ARG A 390 -5.64 7.10 8.12
C ARG A 390 -6.83 7.66 7.38
N LEU A 391 -7.77 6.82 6.95
CA LEU A 391 -8.85 7.19 6.04
C LEU A 391 -9.83 8.20 6.65
N GLY A 392 -10.30 9.16 5.82
CA GLY A 392 -11.35 10.09 6.18
C GLY A 392 -10.90 11.44 6.73
N GLY A 393 -9.63 11.80 6.64
CA GLY A 393 -9.13 13.10 7.06
C GLY A 393 -7.65 13.31 6.79
N HIS A 394 -7.15 14.55 6.98
CA HIS A 394 -5.74 14.88 6.76
C HIS A 394 -5.23 14.42 5.39
N GLU A 395 -5.88 14.85 4.31
CA GLU A 395 -5.58 14.51 2.91
C GLU A 395 -5.82 13.04 2.49
N ALA A 396 -6.11 12.14 3.42
CA ALA A 396 -6.52 10.78 3.08
C ALA A 396 -7.99 10.72 2.66
N PRO A 397 -8.35 10.03 1.57
CA PRO A 397 -9.74 9.94 1.14
C PRO A 397 -10.60 9.18 2.16
N PRO A 398 -11.93 9.38 2.17
CA PRO A 398 -12.82 8.56 2.97
C PRO A 398 -12.85 7.10 2.46
N ALA A 399 -13.29 6.20 3.32
CA ALA A 399 -13.44 4.77 2.97
C ALA A 399 -14.60 4.50 1.99
N ILE A 400 -15.38 5.50 1.60
CA ILE A 400 -16.43 5.38 0.58
C ILE A 400 -15.79 5.50 -0.80
N ILE A 401 -15.76 4.40 -1.55
CA ILE A 401 -15.17 4.41 -2.90
C ILE A 401 -16.09 5.17 -3.84
N SER A 402 -15.62 6.31 -4.34
CA SER A 402 -16.23 7.13 -5.38
C SER A 402 -15.17 7.55 -6.39
N SER A 403 -15.58 8.02 -7.57
CA SER A 403 -14.66 8.42 -8.63
C SER A 403 -14.81 9.90 -8.95
N PHE A 404 -13.68 10.60 -9.00
CA PHE A 404 -13.58 11.97 -9.50
C PHE A 404 -13.19 11.96 -10.99
N LEU A 405 -13.92 12.69 -11.81
CA LEU A 405 -13.66 12.81 -13.25
C LEU A 405 -13.28 14.24 -13.67
N GLY A 406 -13.65 15.22 -12.87
CA GLY A 406 -13.57 16.62 -13.22
C GLY A 406 -14.70 17.10 -14.15
N THR A 407 -14.89 18.41 -14.21
CA THR A 407 -16.05 19.05 -14.84
C THR A 407 -16.18 18.74 -16.34
N GLN A 408 -15.07 18.65 -17.05
CA GLN A 408 -15.09 18.45 -18.52
C GLN A 408 -15.52 17.03 -18.90
N LEU A 409 -14.94 16.01 -18.26
CA LEU A 409 -15.29 14.62 -18.55
C LEU A 409 -16.70 14.28 -18.04
N SER A 410 -17.10 14.81 -16.87
CA SER A 410 -18.46 14.68 -16.38
C SER A 410 -19.49 15.31 -17.31
N ALA A 411 -19.18 16.48 -17.89
CA ALA A 411 -20.04 17.13 -18.91
C ALA A 411 -20.11 16.33 -20.22
N LEU A 412 -19.00 15.76 -20.67
CA LEU A 412 -18.93 14.90 -21.85
C LEU A 412 -19.82 13.65 -21.67
N LEU A 413 -19.71 12.96 -20.54
CA LEU A 413 -20.56 11.79 -20.25
C LEU A 413 -22.05 12.16 -20.24
N ALA A 414 -22.42 13.32 -19.64
CA ALA A 414 -23.78 13.82 -19.65
C ALA A 414 -24.27 14.20 -21.06
N GLN A 415 -23.39 14.67 -21.94
CA GLN A 415 -23.71 14.91 -23.35
C GLN A 415 -24.01 13.60 -24.08
N ILE A 416 -23.13 12.60 -23.94
CA ILE A 416 -23.29 11.28 -24.58
C ILE A 416 -24.59 10.59 -24.10
N GLU A 417 -24.92 10.72 -22.82
CA GLU A 417 -26.15 10.18 -22.24
C GLU A 417 -27.41 10.74 -22.93
N ARG A 418 -27.38 12.01 -23.36
CA ARG A 418 -28.53 12.71 -23.96
C ARG A 418 -28.55 12.65 -25.48
N ALA A 419 -27.38 12.40 -26.11
CA ALA A 419 -27.21 12.43 -27.55
C ALA A 419 -27.99 11.33 -28.28
N GLY A 420 -28.37 11.57 -29.53
CA GLY A 420 -28.90 10.54 -30.42
C GLY A 420 -27.82 9.56 -30.90
N ASP A 421 -28.24 8.44 -31.51
CA ASP A 421 -27.31 7.38 -31.92
C ASP A 421 -26.31 7.78 -33.02
N ASP A 422 -26.60 8.86 -33.74
CA ASP A 422 -25.79 9.40 -34.84
C ASP A 422 -24.99 10.67 -34.47
N GLU A 423 -25.15 11.14 -33.23
CA GLU A 423 -24.47 12.35 -32.76
C GLU A 423 -23.00 12.10 -32.42
N ARG A 424 -22.10 12.89 -33.00
CA ARG A 424 -20.67 12.81 -32.69
C ARG A 424 -20.34 13.71 -31.52
N PHE A 425 -19.38 13.30 -30.71
CA PHE A 425 -18.83 14.08 -29.61
C PHE A 425 -17.30 14.17 -29.76
N ASP A 426 -16.73 15.27 -29.26
CA ASP A 426 -15.29 15.48 -29.20
C ASP A 426 -14.84 15.73 -27.76
N VAL A 427 -13.66 15.21 -27.40
CA VAL A 427 -13.02 15.50 -26.13
C VAL A 427 -12.29 16.84 -26.26
N ALA A 428 -12.60 17.77 -25.39
CA ALA A 428 -11.95 19.09 -25.38
C ALA A 428 -10.42 18.95 -25.20
N GLY A 429 -9.65 19.70 -25.99
CA GLY A 429 -8.20 19.80 -25.84
C GLY A 429 -7.77 20.57 -24.58
N LYS A 430 -6.46 20.54 -24.28
CA LYS A 430 -5.87 21.34 -23.19
C LYS A 430 -6.12 22.83 -23.43
N LYS A 431 -6.48 23.56 -22.37
CA LYS A 431 -6.64 25.02 -22.42
C LYS A 431 -5.34 25.71 -22.09
N GLY A 432 -5.01 26.77 -22.82
CA GLY A 432 -3.91 27.66 -22.48
C GLY A 432 -4.35 28.73 -21.49
N VAL A 433 -3.49 29.07 -20.55
CA VAL A 433 -3.65 30.21 -19.62
C VAL A 433 -2.52 31.17 -19.88
N GLU A 434 -2.86 32.41 -20.23
CA GLU A 434 -1.92 33.54 -20.31
C GLU A 434 -1.85 34.20 -18.93
N LEU A 435 -0.63 34.47 -18.47
CA LEU A 435 -0.37 35.05 -17.15
C LEU A 435 -0.07 36.55 -17.23
N ASP A 436 -0.07 37.16 -18.43
CA ASP A 436 0.34 38.55 -18.69
C ASP A 436 1.75 38.88 -18.13
N ILE A 437 2.66 37.88 -18.20
CA ILE A 437 4.05 38.01 -17.81
C ILE A 437 4.89 37.65 -19.04
N ASP A 438 5.49 38.64 -19.70
CA ASP A 438 6.19 38.52 -20.99
C ASP A 438 7.28 37.43 -21.04
N GLN A 439 7.95 37.14 -19.91
CA GLN A 439 9.02 36.15 -19.81
C GLN A 439 8.54 34.74 -19.57
N ILE A 440 7.25 34.53 -19.26
CA ILE A 440 6.70 33.22 -18.97
C ILE A 440 5.83 32.78 -20.17
N PRO A 441 6.13 31.60 -20.74
CA PRO A 441 5.31 31.08 -21.83
C PRO A 441 3.90 30.73 -21.34
N GLN A 442 2.92 30.73 -22.26
CA GLN A 442 1.56 30.28 -22.00
C GLN A 442 1.56 28.91 -21.32
N LEU A 443 0.83 28.78 -20.19
CA LEU A 443 0.67 27.52 -19.50
C LEU A 443 -0.44 26.69 -20.14
N LEU A 444 -0.15 25.43 -20.44
CA LEU A 444 -1.16 24.45 -20.86
C LEU A 444 -1.65 23.72 -19.61
N ILE A 445 -2.90 23.99 -19.23
CA ILE A 445 -3.54 23.30 -18.12
C ILE A 445 -4.23 22.01 -18.58
N ASP A 446 -4.18 20.99 -17.74
CA ASP A 446 -4.91 19.76 -17.98
C ASP A 446 -6.44 19.97 -17.83
N ASN A 447 -7.20 19.10 -18.46
CA ASN A 447 -8.66 19.18 -18.48
C ASN A 447 -9.32 18.82 -17.13
N THR A 448 -8.54 18.34 -16.18
CA THR A 448 -9.01 17.95 -14.85
C THR A 448 -8.15 18.62 -13.78
N ASP A 449 -8.79 19.17 -12.75
CA ASP A 449 -8.14 19.52 -11.49
C ASP A 449 -8.04 18.27 -10.59
N ARG A 450 -7.33 18.36 -9.46
CA ARG A 450 -7.23 17.28 -8.49
C ARG A 450 -8.25 17.47 -7.37
N ASN A 451 -8.94 16.39 -6.99
CA ASN A 451 -9.75 16.35 -5.78
C ASN A 451 -9.09 15.40 -4.77
N ARG A 452 -8.42 15.96 -3.76
CA ARG A 452 -7.70 15.19 -2.73
C ARG A 452 -8.61 14.32 -1.87
N THR A 453 -9.91 14.62 -1.83
CA THR A 453 -10.88 13.81 -1.08
C THR A 453 -11.43 12.62 -1.87
N SER A 454 -11.09 12.48 -3.16
CA SER A 454 -11.54 11.37 -3.98
C SER A 454 -10.63 10.14 -3.79
N PRO A 455 -11.19 8.96 -3.46
CA PRO A 455 -10.41 7.74 -3.34
C PRO A 455 -9.96 7.16 -4.69
N PHE A 456 -10.67 7.46 -5.79
CA PHE A 456 -10.37 6.96 -7.13
C PHE A 456 -10.56 8.08 -8.16
N ALA A 457 -9.48 8.77 -8.51
CA ALA A 457 -9.52 9.97 -9.32
C ALA A 457 -8.93 9.75 -10.73
N PHE A 458 -9.64 10.22 -11.76
CA PHE A 458 -9.09 10.33 -13.11
C PHE A 458 -8.14 11.53 -13.20
N THR A 459 -6.91 11.32 -13.65
CA THR A 459 -5.85 12.35 -13.71
C THR A 459 -5.36 12.60 -15.14
N GLY A 460 -6.25 12.51 -16.14
CA GLY A 460 -6.00 12.87 -17.53
C GLY A 460 -5.62 11.72 -18.46
N ASN A 461 -4.91 10.70 -17.97
CA ASN A 461 -4.57 9.51 -18.76
C ASN A 461 -4.49 8.22 -17.94
N ARG A 462 -4.87 8.28 -16.66
CA ARG A 462 -4.85 7.17 -15.71
C ARG A 462 -5.81 7.45 -14.57
N PHE A 463 -6.11 6.41 -13.80
CA PHE A 463 -6.80 6.52 -12.53
C PHE A 463 -5.79 6.41 -11.38
N GLU A 464 -5.90 7.31 -10.42
CA GLU A 464 -5.13 7.31 -9.18
C GLU A 464 -6.00 6.74 -8.07
N PHE A 465 -5.66 5.54 -7.58
CA PHE A 465 -6.32 4.92 -6.43
C PHE A 465 -5.58 5.32 -5.15
N ARG A 466 -6.13 6.29 -4.43
CA ARG A 466 -5.51 7.01 -3.31
C ARG A 466 -5.74 6.36 -1.95
N ALA A 467 -6.67 5.42 -1.86
CA ALA A 467 -7.14 4.86 -0.59
C ALA A 467 -6.24 3.74 -0.04
N LEU A 468 -5.26 3.24 -0.82
CA LEU A 468 -4.35 2.20 -0.37
C LEU A 468 -3.36 2.74 0.67
N GLY A 469 -3.10 1.97 1.73
CA GLY A 469 -2.18 2.32 2.80
C GLY A 469 -0.70 2.09 2.46
N SER A 470 0.19 2.82 3.11
CA SER A 470 1.65 2.77 2.87
C SER A 470 2.29 1.42 3.20
N GLU A 471 1.74 0.66 4.15
CA GLU A 471 2.25 -0.68 4.50
C GLU A 471 1.75 -1.77 3.54
N ALA A 472 0.61 -1.55 2.87
CA ALA A 472 -0.06 -2.57 2.08
C ALA A 472 0.72 -3.00 0.83
N ASN A 473 0.50 -4.25 0.41
CA ASN A 473 0.92 -4.72 -0.91
C ASN A 473 -0.02 -4.17 -1.99
N CYS A 474 0.52 -3.55 -3.05
CA CYS A 474 -0.28 -3.02 -4.15
C CYS A 474 -1.18 -4.07 -4.82
N SER A 475 -0.80 -5.35 -4.79
CA SER A 475 -1.58 -6.44 -5.37
C SER A 475 -2.98 -6.53 -4.80
N SER A 476 -3.21 -6.22 -3.52
CA SER A 476 -4.52 -6.33 -2.89
C SER A 476 -5.59 -5.51 -3.63
N ALA A 477 -5.26 -4.26 -3.96
CA ALA A 477 -6.13 -3.37 -4.71
C ALA A 477 -6.19 -3.73 -6.21
N LEU A 478 -5.04 -4.08 -6.81
CA LEU A 478 -4.95 -4.39 -8.24
C LEU A 478 -5.70 -5.67 -8.62
N ILE A 479 -5.67 -6.72 -7.80
CA ILE A 479 -6.41 -7.96 -8.04
C ILE A 479 -7.90 -7.66 -8.19
N VAL A 480 -8.45 -6.84 -7.30
CA VAL A 480 -9.87 -6.47 -7.33
C VAL A 480 -10.17 -5.54 -8.50
N LEU A 481 -9.38 -4.47 -8.69
CA LEU A 481 -9.61 -3.50 -9.75
C LEU A 481 -9.52 -4.14 -11.14
N ASN A 482 -8.47 -4.93 -11.40
CA ASN A 482 -8.30 -5.63 -12.68
C ASN A 482 -9.44 -6.61 -12.96
N SER A 483 -9.88 -7.36 -11.94
CA SER A 483 -10.98 -8.31 -12.08
C SER A 483 -12.32 -7.61 -12.35
N ALA A 484 -12.61 -6.53 -11.61
CA ALA A 484 -13.83 -5.75 -11.79
C ALA A 484 -13.90 -5.10 -13.18
N VAL A 485 -12.78 -4.55 -13.67
CA VAL A 485 -12.68 -3.96 -15.02
C VAL A 485 -12.77 -5.04 -16.09
N ALA A 486 -12.15 -6.22 -15.89
CA ALA A 486 -12.25 -7.34 -16.82
C ALA A 486 -13.69 -7.84 -16.96
N GLU A 487 -14.42 -7.97 -15.85
CA GLU A 487 -15.84 -8.34 -15.85
C GLU A 487 -16.70 -7.31 -16.61
N ALA A 488 -16.50 -6.02 -16.36
CA ALA A 488 -17.21 -4.94 -17.03
C ALA A 488 -16.95 -4.97 -18.54
N LEU A 489 -15.70 -5.07 -18.97
CA LEU A 489 -15.32 -5.15 -20.39
C LEU A 489 -15.89 -6.40 -21.09
N ASN A 490 -15.90 -7.56 -20.42
CA ASN A 490 -16.50 -8.77 -20.96
C ASN A 490 -18.02 -8.60 -21.15
N SER A 491 -18.70 -8.01 -20.15
CA SER A 491 -20.14 -7.71 -20.24
C SER A 491 -20.44 -6.71 -21.36
N PHE A 492 -19.64 -5.64 -21.45
CA PHE A 492 -19.76 -4.67 -22.53
C PHE A 492 -19.62 -5.33 -23.91
N LYS A 493 -18.55 -6.11 -24.09
CA LYS A 493 -18.31 -6.82 -25.35
C LYS A 493 -19.47 -7.74 -25.71
N GLN A 494 -19.95 -8.54 -24.80
CA GLN A 494 -21.06 -9.46 -25.04
C GLN A 494 -22.32 -8.74 -25.51
N ARG A 495 -22.65 -7.59 -24.91
CA ARG A 495 -23.84 -6.79 -25.28
C ARG A 495 -23.65 -6.14 -26.68
N VAL A 496 -22.48 -5.59 -26.96
CA VAL A 496 -22.15 -5.03 -28.27
C VAL A 496 -22.23 -6.10 -29.37
N ASP A 497 -21.58 -7.25 -29.16
CA ASP A 497 -21.60 -8.37 -30.11
C ASP A 497 -23.02 -8.87 -30.38
N THR A 498 -23.87 -8.91 -29.35
CA THR A 498 -25.28 -9.31 -29.49
C THR A 498 -26.05 -8.34 -30.39
N LEU A 499 -25.86 -7.02 -30.25
CA LEU A 499 -26.51 -6.02 -31.11
C LEU A 499 -25.99 -6.11 -32.54
N VAL A 500 -24.69 -6.32 -32.73
CA VAL A 500 -24.08 -6.49 -34.05
C VAL A 500 -24.64 -7.74 -34.75
N GLN A 501 -24.81 -8.86 -34.04
CA GLN A 501 -25.43 -10.07 -34.56
C GLN A 501 -26.91 -9.85 -34.98
N GLN A 502 -27.58 -8.90 -34.34
CA GLN A 502 -28.96 -8.48 -34.69
C GLN A 502 -28.99 -7.51 -35.88
N GLY A 503 -27.84 -7.20 -36.49
CA GLY A 503 -27.72 -6.32 -37.64
C GLY A 503 -27.53 -4.84 -37.33
N VAL A 504 -27.27 -4.47 -36.09
CA VAL A 504 -26.91 -3.08 -35.73
C VAL A 504 -25.48 -2.79 -36.13
N ASP A 505 -25.22 -1.61 -36.68
CA ASP A 505 -23.86 -1.14 -37.00
C ASP A 505 -22.99 -1.13 -35.73
N LEU A 506 -21.73 -1.54 -35.88
CA LEU A 506 -20.82 -1.68 -34.74
C LEU A 506 -20.71 -0.41 -33.88
N LYS A 507 -20.54 0.76 -34.53
CA LYS A 507 -20.38 2.03 -33.79
C LYS A 507 -21.67 2.42 -33.05
N ARG A 508 -22.82 2.21 -33.69
CA ARG A 508 -24.13 2.41 -33.06
C ARG A 508 -24.35 1.44 -31.88
N ALA A 509 -23.96 0.19 -32.03
CA ALA A 509 -24.02 -0.80 -30.96
C ALA A 509 -23.14 -0.37 -29.76
N ILE A 510 -21.88 0.06 -30.01
CA ILE A 510 -20.98 0.59 -28.99
C ILE A 510 -21.60 1.79 -28.27
N VAL A 511 -22.09 2.80 -28.97
CA VAL A 511 -22.69 4.01 -28.39
C VAL A 511 -23.95 3.68 -27.60
N SER A 512 -24.79 2.76 -28.08
CA SER A 512 -25.99 2.34 -27.39
C SER A 512 -25.68 1.68 -26.05
N VAL A 513 -24.77 0.71 -26.01
CA VAL A 513 -24.35 0.03 -24.78
C VAL A 513 -23.66 1.00 -23.82
N LEU A 514 -22.76 1.84 -24.35
CA LEU A 514 -22.03 2.86 -23.59
C LEU A 514 -22.99 3.83 -22.86
N ARG A 515 -24.09 4.23 -23.51
CA ARG A 515 -25.08 5.12 -22.92
C ARG A 515 -25.80 4.49 -21.74
N ASP A 516 -26.13 3.21 -21.83
CA ASP A 516 -26.74 2.46 -20.74
C ASP A 516 -25.78 2.33 -19.55
N ASP A 517 -24.49 2.09 -19.84
CA ASP A 517 -23.46 1.97 -18.81
C ASP A 517 -23.16 3.31 -18.13
N ILE A 518 -23.15 4.42 -18.86
CA ILE A 518 -23.03 5.76 -18.27
C ILE A 518 -24.16 6.00 -17.26
N ARG A 519 -25.40 5.65 -17.59
CA ARG A 519 -26.54 5.77 -16.66
C ARG A 519 -26.36 4.88 -15.43
N ALA A 520 -25.95 3.64 -15.65
CA ALA A 520 -25.79 2.65 -14.59
C ALA A 520 -24.67 3.02 -13.60
N CYS A 521 -23.51 3.47 -14.09
CA CYS A 521 -22.36 3.81 -13.24
C CYS A 521 -22.36 5.25 -12.71
N ARG A 522 -23.31 6.10 -13.12
CA ARG A 522 -23.39 7.48 -12.66
C ARG A 522 -23.34 7.67 -11.13
N PRO A 523 -23.93 6.78 -10.30
CA PRO A 523 -23.87 6.90 -8.86
C PRO A 523 -22.44 6.91 -8.27
N ILE A 524 -21.44 6.34 -8.94
CA ILE A 524 -20.06 6.31 -8.47
C ILE A 524 -19.33 7.65 -8.65
N VAL A 525 -19.79 8.49 -9.59
CA VAL A 525 -19.12 9.76 -9.93
C VAL A 525 -19.47 10.83 -8.89
N PHE A 526 -18.45 11.39 -8.26
CA PHE A 526 -18.59 12.44 -7.28
C PHE A 526 -17.42 13.44 -7.37
N ASP A 527 -17.75 14.69 -7.68
CA ASP A 527 -16.77 15.77 -7.86
C ASP A 527 -16.74 16.75 -6.66
N GLY A 528 -17.49 16.44 -5.59
CA GLY A 528 -17.63 17.30 -4.39
C GLY A 528 -16.63 16.99 -3.27
N ASN A 529 -16.91 17.55 -2.08
CA ASN A 529 -16.12 17.33 -0.88
C ASN A 529 -16.45 15.95 -0.24
N GLY A 530 -15.55 14.99 -0.36
CA GLY A 530 -15.71 13.65 0.20
C GLY A 530 -15.66 13.56 1.73
N TYR A 531 -15.26 14.63 2.43
CA TYR A 531 -15.22 14.66 3.90
C TYR A 531 -16.54 15.11 4.56
N SER A 532 -17.50 15.56 3.77
CA SER A 532 -18.75 16.09 4.33
C SER A 532 -19.69 14.98 4.81
N GLU A 533 -20.46 15.26 5.88
CA GLU A 533 -21.49 14.33 6.38
C GLU A 533 -22.61 14.14 5.37
N GLU A 534 -22.93 15.19 4.59
CA GLU A 534 -23.92 15.14 3.51
C GLU A 534 -23.52 14.12 2.44
N TRP A 535 -22.20 13.98 2.18
CA TRP A 535 -21.71 12.96 1.26
C TRP A 535 -21.98 11.55 1.75
N VAL A 536 -21.82 11.27 3.03
CA VAL A 536 -22.10 9.94 3.59
C VAL A 536 -23.57 9.56 3.36
N GLU A 537 -24.50 10.47 3.62
CA GLU A 537 -25.93 10.26 3.42
C GLU A 537 -26.30 10.14 1.93
N GLU A 538 -25.63 10.90 1.07
CA GLU A 538 -25.82 10.80 -0.37
C GLU A 538 -25.26 9.49 -0.92
N ALA A 539 -24.10 9.06 -0.47
CA ALA A 539 -23.50 7.80 -0.88
C ALA A 539 -24.39 6.60 -0.55
N LYS A 540 -25.02 6.58 0.64
CA LYS A 540 -26.03 5.58 1.00
C LYS A 540 -27.21 5.59 0.03
N ARG A 541 -27.75 6.77 -0.32
CA ARG A 541 -28.86 6.89 -1.29
C ARG A 541 -28.48 6.42 -2.69
N ARG A 542 -27.20 6.56 -3.07
CA ARG A 542 -26.66 6.08 -4.33
C ARG A 542 -26.34 4.57 -4.34
N GLY A 543 -26.48 3.90 -3.20
CA GLY A 543 -26.18 2.46 -3.06
C GLY A 543 -24.70 2.13 -2.93
N LEU A 544 -23.86 3.13 -2.56
CA LEU A 544 -22.44 2.92 -2.32
C LEU A 544 -22.22 2.34 -0.92
N ASP A 545 -21.17 1.54 -0.76
CA ASP A 545 -20.82 0.97 0.54
C ASP A 545 -20.28 2.04 1.49
N THR A 546 -20.96 2.26 2.61
CA THR A 546 -20.59 3.24 3.64
C THR A 546 -20.18 2.58 4.96
N GLU A 547 -20.03 1.24 5.01
CA GLU A 547 -19.56 0.53 6.20
C GLU A 547 -18.18 1.01 6.63
N THR A 548 -17.99 1.26 7.92
CA THR A 548 -16.74 1.74 8.52
C THR A 548 -16.03 0.69 9.35
N SER A 549 -16.73 -0.35 9.80
CA SER A 549 -16.13 -1.45 10.56
C SER A 549 -15.26 -2.32 9.66
N CYS A 550 -13.95 -2.25 9.86
CA CYS A 550 -12.99 -3.03 9.09
C CYS A 550 -13.31 -4.54 9.02
N PRO A 551 -13.63 -5.23 10.14
CA PRO A 551 -14.05 -6.64 10.10
C PRO A 551 -15.30 -6.91 9.26
N LEU A 552 -16.28 -6.02 9.28
CA LEU A 552 -17.52 -6.17 8.49
C LEU A 552 -17.28 -5.90 7.00
N VAL A 553 -16.38 -4.95 6.67
CA VAL A 553 -16.02 -4.67 5.28
C VAL A 553 -15.39 -5.90 4.61
N PHE A 554 -14.65 -6.72 5.34
CA PHE A 554 -14.05 -7.94 4.77
C PHE A 554 -15.08 -8.96 4.27
N ASP A 555 -16.32 -8.92 4.76
CA ASP A 555 -17.39 -9.79 4.27
C ASP A 555 -17.61 -9.65 2.76
N ARG A 556 -17.29 -8.49 2.16
CA ARG A 556 -17.44 -8.20 0.72
C ARG A 556 -16.67 -9.15 -0.20
N TYR A 557 -15.61 -9.78 0.28
CA TYR A 557 -14.91 -10.83 -0.46
C TYR A 557 -15.75 -12.10 -0.65
N LEU A 558 -16.75 -12.31 0.23
CA LEU A 558 -17.61 -13.50 0.25
C LEU A 558 -19.02 -13.22 -0.28
N ASP A 559 -19.33 -11.98 -0.68
CA ASP A 559 -20.55 -11.66 -1.41
C ASP A 559 -20.60 -12.48 -2.71
N GLU A 560 -21.76 -13.01 -3.06
CA GLU A 560 -21.90 -13.94 -4.18
C GLU A 560 -21.42 -13.33 -5.51
N ASP A 561 -21.69 -12.05 -5.74
CA ASP A 561 -21.23 -11.32 -6.95
C ASP A 561 -19.70 -11.27 -7.01
N SER A 562 -19.02 -11.05 -5.87
CA SER A 562 -17.56 -11.05 -5.78
C SER A 562 -16.99 -12.45 -6.08
N VAL A 563 -17.57 -13.48 -5.50
CA VAL A 563 -17.14 -14.87 -5.73
C VAL A 563 -17.33 -15.26 -7.19
N GLN A 564 -18.49 -14.96 -7.79
CA GLN A 564 -18.76 -15.26 -9.21
C GLN A 564 -17.81 -14.53 -10.14
N MET A 565 -17.50 -13.25 -9.87
CA MET A 565 -16.50 -12.50 -10.64
C MET A 565 -15.15 -13.20 -10.63
N PHE A 566 -14.61 -13.52 -9.45
CA PHE A 566 -13.29 -14.14 -9.35
C PHE A 566 -13.24 -15.54 -9.95
N GLU A 567 -14.28 -16.36 -9.76
CA GLU A 567 -14.35 -17.72 -10.32
C GLU A 567 -14.51 -17.72 -11.84
N SER A 568 -15.37 -16.84 -12.38
CA SER A 568 -15.59 -16.74 -13.85
C SER A 568 -14.34 -16.27 -14.61
N LEU A 569 -13.51 -15.45 -13.95
CA LEU A 569 -12.25 -14.94 -14.48
C LEU A 569 -11.04 -15.85 -14.16
N ASN A 570 -11.24 -16.97 -13.46
CA ASN A 570 -10.18 -17.86 -12.97
C ASN A 570 -9.11 -17.17 -12.13
N VAL A 571 -9.46 -16.11 -11.38
CA VAL A 571 -8.52 -15.37 -10.54
C VAL A 571 -8.36 -16.05 -9.18
N MET A 572 -9.45 -16.32 -8.49
CA MET A 572 -9.50 -17.04 -7.20
C MET A 572 -10.76 -17.92 -7.14
N ARG A 573 -10.63 -19.05 -6.45
CA ARG A 573 -11.73 -19.94 -6.14
C ARG A 573 -12.41 -19.53 -4.83
N ARG A 574 -13.63 -19.96 -4.60
CA ARG A 574 -14.39 -19.70 -3.36
C ARG A 574 -13.61 -20.09 -2.09
N ASN A 575 -12.95 -21.25 -2.09
CA ASN A 575 -12.15 -21.69 -0.94
C ASN A 575 -10.92 -20.79 -0.69
N GLU A 576 -10.27 -20.30 -1.74
CA GLU A 576 -9.16 -19.32 -1.60
C GLU A 576 -9.66 -17.99 -1.02
N LEU A 577 -10.86 -17.52 -1.41
CA LEU A 577 -11.47 -16.31 -0.88
C LEU A 577 -11.81 -16.45 0.60
N HIS A 578 -12.42 -17.56 0.99
CA HIS A 578 -12.69 -17.86 2.40
C HIS A 578 -11.43 -17.85 3.25
N ALA A 579 -10.41 -18.57 2.80
CA ALA A 579 -9.14 -18.64 3.53
C ALA A 579 -8.45 -17.28 3.67
N ARG A 580 -8.45 -16.46 2.61
CA ARG A 580 -7.89 -15.11 2.66
C ARG A 580 -8.66 -14.20 3.61
N ASN A 581 -9.97 -14.36 3.69
CA ASN A 581 -10.79 -13.62 4.64
C ASN A 581 -10.50 -14.04 6.10
N GLU A 582 -10.35 -15.33 6.36
CA GLU A 582 -9.91 -15.82 7.68
C GLU A 582 -8.58 -15.22 8.08
N VAL A 583 -7.59 -15.16 7.16
CA VAL A 583 -6.30 -14.50 7.40
C VAL A 583 -6.48 -13.01 7.69
N LYS A 584 -7.37 -12.30 7.00
CA LYS A 584 -7.64 -10.87 7.24
C LYS A 584 -8.22 -10.63 8.63
N TRP A 585 -9.23 -11.40 9.06
CA TRP A 585 -9.82 -11.28 10.39
C TRP A 585 -8.82 -11.64 11.49
N GLU A 586 -8.05 -12.72 11.31
CA GLU A 586 -7.00 -13.11 12.24
C GLU A 586 -5.92 -12.02 12.37
N THR A 587 -5.46 -11.47 11.25
CA THR A 587 -4.46 -10.38 11.22
C THR A 587 -4.98 -9.13 11.92
N TYR A 588 -6.24 -8.74 11.64
CA TYR A 588 -6.89 -7.62 12.33
C TYR A 588 -6.90 -7.82 13.84
N THR A 589 -7.40 -8.98 14.29
CA THR A 589 -7.44 -9.35 15.70
C THR A 589 -6.07 -9.29 16.36
N LYS A 590 -5.05 -9.88 15.73
CA LYS A 590 -3.68 -9.92 16.25
C LYS A 590 -3.05 -8.53 16.37
N LYS A 591 -3.22 -7.67 15.37
CA LYS A 591 -2.71 -6.29 15.43
C LYS A 591 -3.31 -5.52 16.61
N ILE A 592 -4.65 -5.48 16.74
CA ILE A 592 -5.30 -4.81 17.87
C ILE A 592 -4.96 -5.46 19.21
N GLN A 593 -4.80 -6.80 19.26
CA GLN A 593 -4.37 -7.50 20.47
C GLN A 593 -2.97 -7.10 20.92
N ILE A 594 -2.02 -6.99 19.99
CA ILE A 594 -0.65 -6.55 20.29
C ILE A 594 -0.68 -5.13 20.84
N GLU A 595 -1.37 -4.21 20.16
CA GLU A 595 -1.52 -2.82 20.59
C GLU A 595 -2.13 -2.71 21.98
N ALA A 596 -3.22 -3.44 22.25
CA ALA A 596 -3.89 -3.44 23.56
C ALA A 596 -2.96 -3.93 24.68
N ARG A 597 -2.13 -4.94 24.41
CA ARG A 597 -1.15 -5.45 25.40
C ARG A 597 -0.02 -4.47 25.64
N VAL A 598 0.52 -3.86 24.58
CA VAL A 598 1.60 -2.86 24.68
C VAL A 598 1.10 -1.61 25.40
N LEU A 599 -0.12 -1.14 25.10
CA LEU A 599 -0.73 0.00 25.79
C LEU A 599 -0.88 -0.27 27.31
N GLY A 600 -1.40 -1.44 27.68
CA GLY A 600 -1.55 -1.83 29.08
C GLY A 600 -0.19 -1.91 29.80
N ASP A 601 0.81 -2.51 29.19
CA ASP A 601 2.18 -2.59 29.73
C ASP A 601 2.78 -1.19 29.93
N LEU A 602 2.70 -0.32 28.95
CA LEU A 602 3.20 1.06 29.05
C LEU A 602 2.48 1.85 30.15
N CYS A 603 1.16 1.70 30.28
CA CYS A 603 0.42 2.37 31.35
C CYS A 603 0.89 1.95 32.72
N MET A 604 1.00 0.65 32.95
CA MET A 604 1.32 0.09 34.29
C MET A 604 2.79 0.23 34.67
N ASN A 605 3.72 0.10 33.70
CA ASN A 605 5.16 0.04 33.94
C ASN A 605 5.91 1.35 33.68
N HIS A 606 5.32 2.29 32.91
CA HIS A 606 5.96 3.57 32.58
C HIS A 606 5.13 4.76 33.07
N ILE A 607 3.86 4.87 32.69
CA ILE A 607 3.07 6.08 32.89
C ILE A 607 2.67 6.28 34.36
N ILE A 608 2.03 5.29 34.98
CA ILE A 608 1.58 5.37 36.37
C ILE A 608 2.76 5.58 37.32
N PRO A 609 3.88 4.83 37.24
CA PRO A 609 5.04 5.06 38.10
C PRO A 609 5.62 6.46 37.99
N VAL A 610 5.74 7.01 36.79
CA VAL A 610 6.26 8.36 36.54
C VAL A 610 5.33 9.43 37.08
N ALA A 611 4.03 9.31 36.86
CA ALA A 611 3.02 10.23 37.32
C ALA A 611 2.97 10.25 38.89
N THR A 612 3.01 9.07 39.51
CA THR A 612 3.06 8.93 40.99
C THR A 612 4.35 9.49 41.59
N HIS A 613 5.48 9.33 40.87
CA HIS A 613 6.74 9.92 41.32
C HIS A 613 6.67 11.46 41.29
N TYR A 614 6.14 12.06 40.24
CA TYR A 614 5.94 13.51 40.18
C TYR A 614 4.96 14.02 41.21
N GLN A 615 3.85 13.31 41.41
CA GLN A 615 2.88 13.58 42.50
C GLN A 615 3.55 13.61 43.88
N SER A 616 4.41 12.65 44.17
CA SER A 616 5.17 12.59 45.43
C SER A 616 6.11 13.79 45.59
N ARG A 617 6.74 14.26 44.49
CA ARG A 617 7.59 15.48 44.48
C ARG A 617 6.76 16.72 44.83
N LEU A 618 5.59 16.87 44.21
CA LEU A 618 4.66 17.97 44.54
C LEU A 618 4.14 17.93 45.96
N ALA A 619 3.77 16.75 46.48
CA ALA A 619 3.32 16.57 47.83
C ALA A 619 4.41 16.96 48.87
N LYS A 620 5.66 16.58 48.63
CA LYS A 620 6.81 17.03 49.46
C LYS A 620 6.96 18.56 49.42
N ASN A 621 6.78 19.19 48.30
CA ASN A 621 6.83 20.65 48.14
C ASN A 621 5.72 21.30 49.01
N VAL A 622 4.48 20.82 48.89
CA VAL A 622 3.37 21.29 49.73
C VAL A 622 3.69 21.20 51.18
N GLN A 623 4.14 20.04 51.70
CA GLN A 623 4.53 19.84 53.10
C GLN A 623 5.61 20.82 53.53
N SER A 624 6.65 21.03 52.72
CA SER A 624 7.74 21.98 53.02
C SER A 624 7.23 23.42 53.15
N MET A 625 6.28 23.83 52.32
CA MET A 625 5.69 25.18 52.37
C MET A 625 4.91 25.43 53.65
N PHE A 626 4.19 24.40 54.18
CA PHE A 626 3.54 24.47 55.51
C PHE A 626 4.55 24.53 56.65
N GLY A 627 5.76 24.05 56.48
CA GLY A 627 6.84 24.18 57.46
C GLY A 627 7.49 25.57 57.49
N ILE A 628 7.34 26.35 56.41
CA ILE A 628 7.99 27.67 56.26
C ILE A 628 7.03 28.83 56.53
N PHE A 629 5.76 28.70 56.11
CA PHE A 629 4.74 29.79 56.14
C PHE A 629 3.58 29.46 57.07
N ALA A 630 2.91 30.49 57.57
CA ALA A 630 1.64 30.31 58.30
C ALA A 630 0.61 29.58 57.40
N ASN A 631 -0.25 28.76 58.01
CA ASN A 631 -1.17 27.84 57.35
C ASN A 631 -2.00 28.48 56.25
N GLU A 632 -2.53 29.66 56.43
CA GLU A 632 -3.34 30.40 55.44
C GLU A 632 -2.50 30.75 54.22
N LYS A 633 -1.32 31.32 54.40
CA LYS A 633 -0.38 31.68 53.35
C LYS A 633 0.12 30.44 52.62
N ALA A 634 0.46 29.37 53.35
CA ALA A 634 0.86 28.09 52.75
C ALA A 634 -0.23 27.53 51.81
N ARG A 635 -1.50 27.51 52.25
CA ARG A 635 -2.65 27.06 51.44
C ARG A 635 -2.77 27.85 50.13
N ILE A 636 -2.65 29.18 50.18
CA ILE A 636 -2.74 30.03 49.00
C ILE A 636 -1.59 29.67 48.02
N LEU A 637 -0.36 29.62 48.49
CA LEU A 637 0.84 29.39 47.67
C LEU A 637 0.87 27.97 47.07
N THR A 638 0.27 26.97 47.75
CA THR A 638 0.29 25.57 47.29
C THR A 638 -0.98 25.13 46.60
N SER A 639 -1.99 25.99 46.46
CA SER A 639 -3.31 25.65 45.92
C SER A 639 -3.24 25.02 44.53
N ARG A 640 -2.36 25.51 43.64
CA ARG A 640 -2.13 24.90 42.31
C ARG A 640 -1.52 23.51 42.41
N ASN A 641 -0.49 23.33 43.27
CA ASN A 641 0.16 22.03 43.46
C ASN A 641 -0.81 20.97 43.95
N VAL A 642 -1.70 21.33 44.90
CA VAL A 642 -2.74 20.44 45.41
C VAL A 642 -3.69 20.01 44.31
N LYS A 643 -4.15 20.93 43.45
CA LYS A 643 -5.00 20.60 42.29
C LYS A 643 -4.33 19.63 41.33
N ILE A 644 -3.02 19.82 41.02
CA ILE A 644 -2.28 18.90 40.17
C ILE A 644 -2.14 17.52 40.80
N ILE A 645 -1.88 17.47 42.12
CA ILE A 645 -1.81 16.20 42.86
C ILE A 645 -3.14 15.44 42.79
N GLU A 646 -4.28 16.14 42.96
CA GLU A 646 -5.62 15.56 42.86
C GLU A 646 -5.90 15.06 41.42
N GLU A 647 -5.57 15.86 40.42
CA GLU A 647 -5.77 15.48 39.01
C GLU A 647 -4.94 14.25 38.63
N ILE A 648 -3.65 14.20 39.02
CA ILE A 648 -2.80 13.02 38.80
C ILE A 648 -3.41 11.78 39.44
N ALA A 649 -3.87 11.88 40.71
CA ALA A 649 -4.49 10.77 41.43
C ALA A 649 -5.75 10.25 40.70
N GLN A 650 -6.62 11.14 40.26
CA GLN A 650 -7.82 10.76 39.54
C GLN A 650 -7.50 10.08 38.18
N ARG A 651 -6.57 10.64 37.40
CA ARG A 651 -6.22 10.09 36.11
C ARG A 651 -5.52 8.73 36.23
N THR A 652 -4.58 8.59 37.17
CA THR A 652 -3.91 7.29 37.40
C THR A 652 -4.91 6.22 37.82
N GLN A 653 -5.83 6.50 38.72
CA GLN A 653 -6.88 5.58 39.09
C GLN A 653 -7.80 5.23 37.89
N THR A 654 -8.16 6.22 37.09
CA THR A 654 -8.98 6.00 35.88
C THR A 654 -8.25 5.11 34.87
N ILE A 655 -6.94 5.32 34.66
CA ILE A 655 -6.12 4.50 33.77
C ILE A 655 -6.07 3.05 34.29
N GLU A 656 -5.80 2.83 35.59
CA GLU A 656 -5.78 1.48 36.18
C GLU A 656 -7.10 0.75 35.92
N THR A 657 -8.23 1.39 36.24
CA THR A 657 -9.56 0.80 36.04
C THR A 657 -9.80 0.46 34.57
N LYS A 658 -9.51 1.40 33.66
CA LYS A 658 -9.68 1.18 32.21
C LYS A 658 -8.77 0.08 31.66
N VAL A 659 -7.54 -0.06 32.16
CA VAL A 659 -6.63 -1.15 31.78
C VAL A 659 -7.17 -2.50 32.28
N GLU A 660 -7.71 -2.57 33.51
CA GLU A 660 -8.36 -3.78 33.99
C GLU A 660 -9.56 -4.18 33.12
N GLU A 661 -10.42 -3.21 32.76
CA GLU A 661 -11.56 -3.40 31.84
C GLU A 661 -11.10 -3.87 30.46
N LEU A 662 -10.02 -3.30 29.92
CA LEU A 662 -9.43 -3.69 28.65
C LEU A 662 -8.94 -5.14 28.69
N VAL A 663 -8.25 -5.53 29.77
CA VAL A 663 -7.76 -6.91 29.94
C VAL A 663 -8.93 -7.90 30.08
N ALA A 664 -9.98 -7.54 30.82
CA ALA A 664 -11.17 -8.37 30.98
C ALA A 664 -11.90 -8.56 29.64
N ALA A 665 -12.15 -7.47 28.89
CA ALA A 665 -12.78 -7.52 27.59
C ALA A 665 -11.97 -8.38 26.59
N ARG A 666 -10.64 -8.22 26.57
CA ARG A 666 -9.74 -9.01 25.73
C ARG A 666 -9.80 -10.51 26.05
N LYS A 667 -9.86 -10.87 27.33
CA LYS A 667 -10.00 -12.29 27.75
C LYS A 667 -11.32 -12.88 27.26
N VAL A 668 -12.41 -12.12 27.31
CA VAL A 668 -13.72 -12.55 26.76
C VAL A 668 -13.63 -12.75 25.25
N ALA A 669 -13.11 -11.77 24.52
CA ALA A 669 -12.98 -11.85 23.06
C ALA A 669 -12.08 -13.02 22.60
N ASN A 670 -11.02 -13.33 23.34
CA ASN A 670 -10.11 -14.45 23.02
C ASN A 670 -10.78 -15.83 23.10
N ASN A 671 -11.88 -15.99 23.83
CA ASN A 671 -12.62 -17.25 23.91
C ASN A 671 -13.54 -17.49 22.72
N ILE A 672 -13.74 -16.49 21.86
CA ILE A 672 -14.54 -16.63 20.62
C ILE A 672 -13.73 -17.47 19.63
N GLN A 673 -14.34 -18.51 19.07
CA GLN A 673 -13.66 -19.43 18.14
C GLN A 673 -13.70 -18.96 16.69
N CYS A 674 -14.79 -18.32 16.28
CA CYS A 674 -14.94 -17.77 14.93
C CYS A 674 -14.08 -16.51 14.76
N GLU A 675 -13.15 -16.51 13.83
CA GLU A 675 -12.20 -15.37 13.63
C GLU A 675 -12.96 -14.09 13.24
N ARG A 676 -14.01 -14.19 12.43
CA ARG A 676 -14.86 -13.05 12.10
C ARG A 676 -15.50 -12.41 13.33
N GLU A 677 -16.16 -13.20 14.16
CA GLU A 677 -16.84 -12.72 15.38
C GLU A 677 -15.81 -12.18 16.39
N LYS A 678 -14.66 -12.82 16.48
CA LYS A 678 -13.54 -12.35 17.31
C LYS A 678 -13.04 -10.98 16.84
N ALA A 679 -12.84 -10.79 15.53
CA ALA A 679 -12.41 -9.52 14.96
C ALA A 679 -13.43 -8.40 15.22
N ILE A 680 -14.73 -8.68 15.08
CA ILE A 680 -15.81 -7.76 15.42
C ILE A 680 -15.76 -7.40 16.93
N ALA A 681 -15.60 -8.40 17.80
CA ALA A 681 -15.48 -8.14 19.25
C ALA A 681 -14.25 -7.28 19.59
N TYR A 682 -13.14 -7.45 18.89
CA TYR A 682 -11.95 -6.59 19.03
C TYR A 682 -12.21 -5.16 18.53
N HIS A 683 -12.89 -5.00 17.42
CA HIS A 683 -13.29 -3.71 16.90
C HIS A 683 -14.22 -2.96 17.85
N ASP A 684 -15.30 -3.61 18.31
CA ASP A 684 -16.37 -2.96 19.05
C ASP A 684 -16.03 -2.76 20.53
N ASN A 685 -15.26 -3.67 21.13
CA ASN A 685 -15.06 -3.71 22.58
C ASN A 685 -13.63 -3.41 23.04
N ILE A 686 -12.61 -3.64 22.21
CA ILE A 686 -11.21 -3.44 22.60
C ILE A 686 -10.67 -2.11 22.07
N ALA A 687 -10.81 -1.83 20.79
CA ALA A 687 -10.27 -0.62 20.19
C ALA A 687 -10.81 0.68 20.85
N PRO A 688 -12.12 0.83 21.16
CA PRO A 688 -12.62 2.04 21.84
C PRO A 688 -12.07 2.22 23.25
N ARG A 689 -11.80 1.09 23.96
CA ARG A 689 -11.18 1.15 25.30
C ARG A 689 -9.74 1.64 25.25
N MET A 690 -9.01 1.28 24.21
CA MET A 690 -7.65 1.77 23.98
C MET A 690 -7.64 3.29 23.81
N GLU A 691 -8.53 3.84 22.98
CA GLU A 691 -8.65 5.29 22.79
C GLU A 691 -9.03 6.02 24.08
N ALA A 692 -9.90 5.43 24.90
CA ALA A 692 -10.28 5.98 26.20
C ALA A 692 -9.11 6.01 27.20
N ILE A 693 -8.21 5.03 27.15
CA ILE A 693 -6.97 5.00 27.96
C ILE A 693 -6.00 6.07 27.42
N ARG A 694 -5.79 6.10 26.11
CA ARG A 694 -4.92 7.10 25.46
C ARG A 694 -5.27 8.52 25.88
N TYR A 695 -6.56 8.87 25.86
CA TYR A 695 -7.01 10.20 26.29
C TYR A 695 -6.50 10.59 27.68
N GLU A 696 -6.60 9.69 28.66
CA GLU A 696 -6.14 9.97 30.02
C GLU A 696 -4.61 10.08 30.13
N VAL A 697 -3.88 9.24 29.38
CA VAL A 697 -2.41 9.29 29.32
C VAL A 697 -1.91 10.57 28.69
N ASP A 698 -2.52 11.00 27.58
CA ASP A 698 -2.16 12.23 26.88
C ASP A 698 -2.40 13.48 27.75
N LYS A 699 -3.38 13.44 28.66
CA LYS A 699 -3.57 14.49 29.67
C LYS A 699 -2.50 14.45 30.75
N LEU A 700 -2.05 13.27 31.20
CA LEU A 700 -0.94 13.16 32.15
C LEU A 700 0.38 13.67 31.53
N GLU A 701 0.60 13.46 30.25
CA GLU A 701 1.78 13.96 29.55
C GLU A 701 1.93 15.50 29.63
N LEU A 702 0.83 16.22 29.74
CA LEU A 702 0.82 17.68 29.91
C LEU A 702 1.08 18.13 31.35
N LEU A 703 0.76 17.27 32.34
CA LEU A 703 0.88 17.59 33.76
C LEU A 703 2.24 17.24 34.34
N VAL A 704 2.78 16.09 33.94
CA VAL A 704 4.04 15.55 34.48
C VAL A 704 5.22 16.34 33.92
N ALA A 705 6.19 16.67 34.81
CA ALA A 705 7.39 17.38 34.41
C ALA A 705 8.19 16.62 33.34
N ASP A 706 8.62 17.31 32.30
CA ASP A 706 9.32 16.73 31.14
C ASP A 706 10.58 15.95 31.52
N GLU A 707 11.31 16.39 32.56
CA GLU A 707 12.52 15.69 33.06
C GLU A 707 12.24 14.29 33.63
N LEU A 708 10.98 14.03 34.04
CA LEU A 708 10.54 12.74 34.56
C LEU A 708 9.84 11.89 33.51
N TRP A 709 9.27 12.51 32.48
CA TRP A 709 8.58 11.81 31.42
C TRP A 709 9.55 11.04 30.53
N THR A 710 9.54 9.72 30.63
CA THR A 710 10.56 8.84 30.02
C THR A 710 10.37 8.56 28.54
N LEU A 711 9.16 8.73 28.03
CA LEU A 711 8.84 8.46 26.61
C LEU A 711 9.04 9.72 25.78
N PRO A 712 9.75 9.65 24.64
CA PRO A 712 9.85 10.78 23.70
C PRO A 712 8.48 11.30 23.29
N LYS A 713 8.30 12.62 23.36
CA LYS A 713 7.07 13.31 22.96
C LYS A 713 7.04 13.57 21.46
N TYR A 714 5.89 13.94 20.91
CA TYR A 714 5.75 14.24 19.48
C TYR A 714 6.69 15.34 19.01
N ARG A 715 6.97 16.35 19.84
CA ARG A 715 7.94 17.40 19.50
C ARG A 715 9.36 16.89 19.28
N GLU A 716 9.74 15.78 19.91
CA GLU A 716 11.04 15.14 19.70
C GLU A 716 11.02 14.18 18.50
N LEU A 717 9.94 13.40 18.38
CA LEU A 717 9.79 12.38 17.32
C LEU A 717 9.66 13.01 15.93
N LEU A 718 8.94 14.13 15.82
CA LEU A 718 8.57 14.73 14.53
C LEU A 718 9.53 15.83 14.06
N PHE A 719 10.35 16.42 14.95
CA PHE A 719 11.16 17.61 14.60
C PHE A 719 12.67 17.42 14.72
N ILE A 720 13.18 16.25 15.12
CA ILE A 720 14.61 15.91 15.07
C ILE A 720 14.91 15.23 13.74
N ARG A 721 15.69 15.91 12.91
CA ARG A 721 16.04 15.49 11.54
C ARG A 721 17.55 15.40 11.34
#